data_d546c2215b70e1e12e673986d0f3d3e8
#
_entry.id   d546c2215b70e1e12e673986d0f3d3e8
#
_cell.length_a   1.000
_cell.length_b   1.000
_cell.length_c   1.000
_cell.angle_alpha   90.00
_cell.angle_beta   90.00
_cell.angle_gamma   90.00
#
_symmetry.space_group_name_H-M   'P 1'
#
loop_
_entity.id
_entity.type
_entity.pdbx_description
1 polymer ?
#
loop_
_entity_poly.entity_id
_entity_poly.type
_entity_poly.pdbx_seq_one_letter_code
_entity_poly.pdbx_strand_id
1 'polypeptide(L)'
;MAKCNVNTHERFADIQMLRYELKGFEDLSLNQKMYIYCLSKATLMGRDITFDQQGKYNLRIRKTLEAIFQHYQGNRESEEFQAFVVYLKRVWFASGIHHHYGCEKFVPGFSEEYFYHLVEGIADDKLPLKKGESKEDLLDELVPVIFDPTIQPKRVNQTDGEDLVLTSACNFYEDVTQEEVERFYAKMKDADDPTPPSYGLNSKLTKRNGEMVELTWKEDGLYGAAIKEIVAWLLRAQKFAENEGQKHIIDLLVKYYRTGDLADFDRYSIAWVQQHEGLVDFINGFIEVYGDPLGLKGTWEGIVEYKDLEATKRTQTISQNAQWFEDHSPVDPRFRKPEVKGVTANVICAAMLGGEEYPASAIGINLPNANWIRQEHGSKSVTIGNLTDAYNKAAQGNGFRDEFVIDQPTIDLINQYGDITDDLHTDLHECLGHGSGQLLPGTDPDALKAYGNTIEEARADLFGLYYVADHKLVELGLTPNDEAYKAQYYTYLMNGLLTQTIRIKEGDKIEEAHMRNRALIAWWTLEHAEGAVELVKKSADGSSDASLDGSSDAKTYVKVNDYQALRCLFGKLLAEIQRIKSEGDYEAARQLVEKYAVNIDPDLHREILARYKKLNLAPYKGFINPKMDLVFDEQHDVKDVVVSYEEGYAEQMLRYSEEYGTL
;
A
#
# COMPACT_ATOMS: atom_id res chain seq x y z
N MET A 1 8.28 25.16 18.98
CA MET A 1 8.12 24.08 18.00
C MET A 1 8.65 22.80 18.63
N ALA A 2 7.78 21.93 19.10
CA ALA A 2 8.19 20.62 19.61
C ALA A 2 8.62 19.79 18.39
N LYS A 3 9.92 19.43 18.34
CA LYS A 3 10.40 18.46 17.35
C LYS A 3 9.71 17.14 17.65
N CYS A 4 8.91 16.65 16.71
CA CYS A 4 8.36 15.31 16.77
C CYS A 4 9.51 14.33 17.01
N ASN A 5 9.46 13.62 18.14
CA ASN A 5 10.40 12.54 18.38
C ASN A 5 9.90 11.31 17.59
N VAL A 6 10.15 11.29 16.29
CA VAL A 6 9.68 10.30 15.31
C VAL A 6 10.14 8.88 15.67
N ASN A 7 11.06 8.74 16.62
CA ASN A 7 11.73 7.50 16.98
C ASN A 7 11.04 6.63 18.06
N THR A 8 9.90 7.02 18.59
CA THR A 8 9.14 6.16 19.50
C THR A 8 8.14 5.33 18.71
N HIS A 9 8.62 4.24 18.11
CA HIS A 9 7.78 3.30 17.40
C HIS A 9 7.12 2.35 18.39
N GLU A 10 5.79 2.37 18.41
CA GLU A 10 5.02 1.36 19.13
C GLU A 10 5.06 0.04 18.37
N ARG A 11 5.28 -1.07 19.08
CA ARG A 11 5.26 -2.42 18.52
C ARG A 11 4.32 -3.31 19.33
N PHE A 12 3.49 -4.07 18.63
CA PHE A 12 2.67 -5.14 19.21
C PHE A 12 2.55 -6.28 18.21
N ALA A 13 2.54 -7.51 18.70
CA ALA A 13 2.55 -8.72 17.87
C ALA A 13 3.63 -8.62 16.75
N ASP A 14 3.22 -8.78 15.51
CA ASP A 14 4.05 -8.71 14.31
C ASP A 14 4.03 -7.34 13.61
N ILE A 15 3.52 -6.30 14.29
CA ILE A 15 3.26 -4.97 13.72
C ILE A 15 4.10 -3.90 14.44
N GLN A 16 4.66 -2.98 13.65
CA GLN A 16 5.29 -1.75 14.09
C GLN A 16 4.50 -0.56 13.58
N MET A 17 4.08 0.35 14.50
CA MET A 17 3.40 1.59 14.13
C MET A 17 4.39 2.70 13.86
N LEU A 18 4.23 3.38 12.74
CA LEU A 18 5.05 4.49 12.27
C LEU A 18 4.26 5.80 12.31
N ARG A 19 4.98 6.91 12.28
CA ARG A 19 4.41 8.23 12.06
C ARG A 19 4.96 8.81 10.76
N TYR A 20 4.12 9.49 10.01
CA TYR A 20 4.50 10.21 8.80
C TYR A 20 4.28 11.71 8.98
N GLU A 21 5.18 12.50 8.40
CA GLU A 21 5.17 13.96 8.54
C GLU A 21 4.46 14.62 7.36
N LEU A 22 3.74 15.71 7.62
CA LEU A 22 3.12 16.55 6.62
C LEU A 22 4.08 17.65 6.17
N LYS A 23 5.04 17.30 5.29
CA LYS A 23 6.05 18.25 4.80
C LYS A 23 5.38 19.41 4.06
N GLY A 24 5.76 20.64 4.40
CA GLY A 24 5.23 21.85 3.78
C GLY A 24 3.79 22.20 4.14
N PHE A 25 3.14 21.47 5.05
CA PHE A 25 1.77 21.79 5.49
C PHE A 25 1.66 23.19 6.08
N GLU A 26 2.68 23.62 6.82
CA GLU A 26 2.72 24.94 7.45
C GLU A 26 2.66 26.09 6.42
N ASP A 27 3.18 25.87 5.23
CA ASP A 27 3.24 26.84 4.14
C ASP A 27 1.94 26.93 3.32
N LEU A 28 1.00 26.02 3.54
CA LEU A 28 -0.31 26.04 2.87
C LEU A 28 -1.15 27.23 3.37
N SER A 29 -1.96 27.80 2.49
CA SER A 29 -2.94 28.81 2.85
C SER A 29 -3.97 28.26 3.85
N LEU A 30 -4.57 29.13 4.66
CA LEU A 30 -5.66 28.73 5.56
C LEU A 30 -6.80 28.01 4.81
N ASN A 31 -7.13 28.47 3.59
CA ASN A 31 -8.16 27.86 2.76
C ASN A 31 -7.81 26.41 2.40
N GLN A 32 -6.56 26.13 1.99
CA GLN A 32 -6.08 24.78 1.69
C GLN A 32 -6.04 23.90 2.94
N LYS A 33 -5.56 24.42 4.08
CA LYS A 33 -5.59 23.72 5.37
C LYS A 33 -7.01 23.35 5.80
N MET A 34 -7.98 24.27 5.64
CA MET A 34 -9.39 24.00 5.93
C MET A 34 -10.01 22.98 4.96
N TYR A 35 -9.59 23.01 3.70
CA TYR A 35 -10.00 22.01 2.71
C TYR A 35 -9.54 20.62 3.10
N ILE A 36 -8.25 20.48 3.44
CA ILE A 36 -7.65 19.23 3.94
C ILE A 36 -8.36 18.78 5.23
N TYR A 37 -8.59 19.68 6.18
CA TYR A 37 -9.28 19.36 7.45
C TYR A 37 -10.68 18.78 7.21
N CYS A 38 -11.50 19.42 6.40
CA CYS A 38 -12.86 18.97 6.13
C CYS A 38 -12.89 17.64 5.36
N LEU A 39 -12.01 17.46 4.37
CA LEU A 39 -11.85 16.20 3.65
C LEU A 39 -11.37 15.08 4.57
N SER A 40 -10.47 15.38 5.52
CA SER A 40 -10.00 14.41 6.52
C SER A 40 -11.13 13.93 7.43
N LYS A 41 -12.02 14.84 7.85
CA LYS A 41 -13.22 14.47 8.60
C LYS A 41 -14.14 13.55 7.78
N ALA A 42 -14.39 13.89 6.50
CA ALA A 42 -15.17 13.03 5.61
C ALA A 42 -14.55 11.62 5.45
N THR A 43 -13.22 11.55 5.35
CA THR A 43 -12.47 10.29 5.24
C THR A 43 -12.62 9.43 6.50
N LEU A 44 -12.57 10.02 7.69
CA LEU A 44 -12.66 9.28 8.95
C LEU A 44 -14.08 8.82 9.29
N MET A 45 -15.14 9.48 8.78
CA MET A 45 -16.53 9.07 8.98
C MET A 45 -16.88 7.71 8.38
N GLY A 46 -16.09 7.20 7.44
CA GLY A 46 -16.24 5.87 6.86
C GLY A 46 -15.66 4.71 7.69
N ARG A 47 -15.01 4.99 8.82
CA ARG A 47 -14.31 3.98 9.63
C ARG A 47 -15.17 2.77 9.99
N ASP A 48 -16.37 2.98 10.46
CA ASP A 48 -17.27 1.90 10.89
C ASP A 48 -17.71 1.02 9.72
N ILE A 49 -17.83 1.58 8.52
CA ILE A 49 -18.14 0.84 7.28
C ILE A 49 -17.09 -0.25 7.05
N THR A 50 -15.81 0.09 7.15
CA THR A 50 -14.71 -0.87 6.93
C THR A 50 -14.78 -2.03 7.92
N PHE A 51 -15.03 -1.77 9.20
CA PHE A 51 -15.20 -2.84 10.20
C PHE A 51 -16.35 -3.79 9.85
N ASP A 52 -17.49 -3.26 9.43
CA ASP A 52 -18.64 -4.08 9.04
C ASP A 52 -18.39 -4.86 7.74
N GLN A 53 -17.75 -4.25 6.75
CA GLN A 53 -17.38 -4.92 5.50
C GLN A 53 -16.41 -6.09 5.71
N GLN A 54 -15.45 -5.95 6.63
CA GLN A 54 -14.45 -6.98 6.92
C GLN A 54 -15.01 -8.19 7.70
N GLY A 55 -16.21 -8.06 8.29
CA GLY A 55 -16.89 -9.16 8.97
C GLY A 55 -18.13 -8.70 9.75
N LYS A 56 -19.20 -9.45 9.64
CA LYS A 56 -20.52 -9.15 10.21
C LYS A 56 -20.50 -8.81 11.71
N TYR A 57 -19.56 -9.39 12.47
CA TYR A 57 -19.47 -9.20 13.92
C TYR A 57 -18.39 -8.21 14.36
N ASN A 58 -17.53 -7.77 13.45
CA ASN A 58 -16.33 -6.99 13.76
C ASN A 58 -16.64 -5.68 14.49
N LEU A 59 -17.66 -4.95 14.04
CA LEU A 59 -18.03 -3.68 14.67
C LEU A 59 -18.48 -3.88 16.12
N ARG A 60 -19.27 -4.92 16.37
CA ARG A 60 -19.76 -5.26 17.70
C ARG A 60 -18.64 -5.79 18.60
N ILE A 61 -17.76 -6.63 18.08
CA ILE A 61 -16.56 -7.10 18.77
C ILE A 61 -15.69 -5.90 19.16
N ARG A 62 -15.37 -5.01 18.23
CA ARG A 62 -14.59 -3.81 18.52
C ARG A 62 -15.18 -2.99 19.66
N LYS A 63 -16.47 -2.68 19.61
CA LYS A 63 -17.15 -1.90 20.66
C LYS A 63 -17.11 -2.59 22.03
N THR A 64 -17.23 -3.92 22.04
CA THR A 64 -17.10 -4.70 23.30
C THR A 64 -15.68 -4.64 23.85
N LEU A 65 -14.66 -4.84 23.01
CA LEU A 65 -13.25 -4.79 23.40
C LEU A 65 -12.85 -3.39 23.89
N GLU A 66 -13.33 -2.35 23.22
CA GLU A 66 -13.10 -0.94 23.60
C GLU A 66 -13.74 -0.62 24.98
N ALA A 67 -14.97 -1.09 25.23
CA ALA A 67 -15.64 -0.91 26.49
C ALA A 67 -14.85 -1.59 27.64
N ILE A 68 -14.37 -2.81 27.43
CA ILE A 68 -13.49 -3.49 28.39
C ILE A 68 -12.22 -2.68 28.61
N PHE A 69 -11.54 -2.28 27.54
CA PHE A 69 -10.27 -1.53 27.63
C PHE A 69 -10.43 -0.22 28.41
N GLN A 70 -11.53 0.51 28.20
CA GLN A 70 -11.79 1.80 28.88
C GLN A 70 -12.24 1.62 30.33
N HIS A 71 -13.02 0.61 30.66
CA HIS A 71 -13.75 0.54 31.93
C HIS A 71 -13.29 -0.57 32.88
N TYR A 72 -12.40 -1.47 32.47
CA TYR A 72 -11.87 -2.53 33.32
C TYR A 72 -11.10 -1.95 34.51
N GLN A 73 -11.47 -2.38 35.74
CA GLN A 73 -10.92 -1.91 37.01
C GLN A 73 -9.97 -2.91 37.69
N GLY A 74 -9.72 -4.06 37.05
CA GLY A 74 -8.83 -5.09 37.60
C GLY A 74 -7.35 -4.82 37.32
N ASN A 75 -6.53 -5.88 37.46
CA ASN A 75 -5.09 -5.80 37.25
C ASN A 75 -4.76 -5.68 35.75
N ARG A 76 -4.44 -4.48 35.30
CA ARG A 76 -4.09 -4.18 33.90
C ARG A 76 -2.68 -4.66 33.52
N GLU A 77 -1.83 -4.97 34.51
CA GLU A 77 -0.47 -5.48 34.28
C GLU A 77 -0.39 -7.02 34.23
N SER A 78 -1.52 -7.72 34.39
CA SER A 78 -1.56 -9.16 34.28
C SER A 78 -1.25 -9.62 32.85
N GLU A 79 -0.62 -10.77 32.69
CA GLU A 79 -0.29 -11.34 31.37
C GLU A 79 -1.52 -11.49 30.48
N GLU A 80 -2.66 -11.95 31.05
CA GLU A 80 -3.92 -12.11 30.32
C GLU A 80 -4.49 -10.76 29.86
N PHE A 81 -4.43 -9.70 30.69
CA PHE A 81 -4.89 -8.38 30.25
C PHE A 81 -3.97 -7.79 29.19
N GLN A 82 -2.67 -7.96 29.30
CA GLN A 82 -1.73 -7.52 28.27
C GLN A 82 -1.96 -8.29 26.95
N ALA A 83 -2.25 -9.58 26.99
CA ALA A 83 -2.63 -10.36 25.82
C ALA A 83 -3.96 -9.87 25.22
N PHE A 84 -4.94 -9.49 26.04
CA PHE A 84 -6.18 -8.85 25.61
C PHE A 84 -5.90 -7.52 24.89
N VAL A 85 -5.02 -6.66 25.42
CA VAL A 85 -4.64 -5.40 24.80
C VAL A 85 -3.98 -5.62 23.42
N VAL A 86 -3.11 -6.63 23.30
CA VAL A 86 -2.53 -7.00 22.01
C VAL A 86 -3.60 -7.44 21.01
N TYR A 87 -4.56 -8.25 21.44
CA TYR A 87 -5.67 -8.68 20.61
C TYR A 87 -6.53 -7.50 20.13
N LEU A 88 -6.90 -6.58 21.03
CA LEU A 88 -7.62 -5.36 20.68
C LEU A 88 -6.85 -4.52 19.64
N LYS A 89 -5.55 -4.32 19.83
CA LYS A 89 -4.71 -3.58 18.87
C LYS A 89 -4.66 -4.26 17.49
N ARG A 90 -4.64 -5.58 17.45
CA ARG A 90 -4.72 -6.34 16.18
C ARG A 90 -6.09 -6.17 15.52
N VAL A 91 -7.18 -6.20 16.28
CA VAL A 91 -8.55 -5.95 15.78
C VAL A 91 -8.69 -4.54 15.22
N TRP A 92 -8.16 -3.54 15.90
CA TRP A 92 -8.12 -2.17 15.37
C TRP A 92 -7.33 -2.07 14.07
N PHE A 93 -6.16 -2.72 14.03
CA PHE A 93 -5.26 -2.66 12.89
C PHE A 93 -5.86 -3.31 11.63
N ALA A 94 -6.48 -4.46 11.80
CA ALA A 94 -7.05 -5.22 10.70
C ALA A 94 -8.50 -4.85 10.38
N SER A 95 -9.08 -3.88 11.08
CA SER A 95 -10.52 -3.57 11.03
C SER A 95 -11.40 -4.80 11.27
N GLY A 96 -10.92 -5.75 12.09
CA GLY A 96 -11.63 -6.99 12.40
C GLY A 96 -10.73 -8.07 13.01
N ILE A 97 -11.31 -9.26 13.16
CA ILE A 97 -10.69 -10.40 13.84
C ILE A 97 -9.77 -11.25 12.95
N HIS A 98 -9.49 -10.81 11.72
CA HIS A 98 -8.64 -11.53 10.78
C HIS A 98 -7.40 -10.71 10.43
N HIS A 99 -6.29 -11.39 10.18
CA HIS A 99 -5.05 -10.74 9.79
C HIS A 99 -5.23 -9.91 8.52
N HIS A 100 -4.75 -8.67 8.52
CA HIS A 100 -4.94 -7.72 7.42
C HIS A 100 -4.36 -8.20 6.08
N TYR A 101 -3.27 -8.98 6.12
CA TYR A 101 -2.57 -9.49 4.93
C TYR A 101 -2.90 -10.97 4.66
N GLY A 102 -2.70 -11.86 5.64
CA GLY A 102 -2.87 -13.31 5.47
C GLY A 102 -4.33 -13.79 5.53
N CYS A 103 -5.25 -12.94 5.97
CA CYS A 103 -6.68 -13.22 6.09
C CYS A 103 -7.07 -14.31 7.10
N GLU A 104 -6.13 -14.94 7.80
CA GLU A 104 -6.41 -15.92 8.85
C GLU A 104 -6.97 -15.25 10.11
N LYS A 105 -7.83 -15.98 10.82
CA LYS A 105 -8.41 -15.50 12.08
C LYS A 105 -7.35 -15.42 13.18
N PHE A 106 -7.38 -14.33 13.95
CA PHE A 106 -6.54 -14.19 15.15
C PHE A 106 -6.91 -15.20 16.23
N VAL A 107 -5.89 -15.78 16.84
CA VAL A 107 -6.06 -16.57 18.05
C VAL A 107 -5.84 -15.66 19.25
N PRO A 108 -6.83 -15.46 20.15
CA PRO A 108 -6.62 -14.69 21.37
C PRO A 108 -5.52 -15.30 22.25
N GLY A 109 -4.67 -14.44 22.82
CA GLY A 109 -3.63 -14.86 23.78
C GLY A 109 -4.14 -14.97 25.22
N PHE A 110 -5.46 -14.91 25.44
CA PHE A 110 -6.13 -15.01 26.73
C PHE A 110 -7.26 -16.04 26.62
N SER A 111 -7.72 -16.57 27.78
CA SER A 111 -8.72 -17.62 27.80
C SER A 111 -10.14 -17.10 27.57
N GLU A 112 -11.03 -17.99 27.13
CA GLU A 112 -12.46 -17.73 27.02
C GLU A 112 -13.07 -17.38 28.39
N GLU A 113 -12.69 -18.10 29.45
CA GLU A 113 -13.12 -17.81 30.82
C GLU A 113 -12.72 -16.39 31.27
N TYR A 114 -11.51 -15.96 30.89
CA TYR A 114 -11.05 -14.59 31.19
C TYR A 114 -11.88 -13.57 30.45
N PHE A 115 -12.27 -13.83 29.20
CA PHE A 115 -13.13 -12.94 28.45
C PHE A 115 -14.52 -12.79 29.09
N TYR A 116 -15.14 -13.87 29.53
CA TYR A 116 -16.37 -13.84 30.34
C TYR A 116 -16.20 -12.93 31.55
N HIS A 117 -15.14 -13.15 32.33
CA HIS A 117 -14.83 -12.32 33.51
C HIS A 117 -14.69 -10.84 33.17
N LEU A 118 -14.01 -10.50 32.08
CA LEU A 118 -13.85 -9.12 31.64
C LEU A 118 -15.20 -8.45 31.32
N VAL A 119 -16.05 -9.13 30.55
CA VAL A 119 -17.37 -8.59 30.14
C VAL A 119 -18.30 -8.45 31.36
N GLU A 120 -18.33 -9.42 32.26
CA GLU A 120 -19.13 -9.35 33.49
C GLU A 120 -18.77 -8.15 34.35
N GLY A 121 -17.49 -7.79 34.39
CA GLY A 121 -16.98 -6.63 35.13
C GLY A 121 -17.36 -5.26 34.57
N ILE A 122 -17.96 -5.19 33.38
CA ILE A 122 -18.32 -3.92 32.74
C ILE A 122 -19.81 -3.63 32.94
N ALA A 123 -20.17 -2.38 33.20
CA ALA A 123 -21.58 -1.97 33.33
C ALA A 123 -22.34 -2.12 32.01
N ASP A 124 -23.61 -2.53 32.07
CA ASP A 124 -24.42 -2.82 30.88
C ASP A 124 -24.55 -1.62 29.92
N ASP A 125 -24.63 -0.41 30.45
CA ASP A 125 -24.72 0.83 29.67
C ASP A 125 -23.42 1.18 28.91
N LYS A 126 -22.34 0.48 29.15
CA LYS A 126 -21.05 0.62 28.46
C LYS A 126 -20.84 -0.41 27.36
N LEU A 127 -21.59 -1.49 27.40
CA LEU A 127 -21.52 -2.56 26.40
C LEU A 127 -22.47 -2.30 25.22
N PRO A 128 -22.16 -2.81 24.02
CA PRO A 128 -23.00 -2.63 22.84
C PRO A 128 -24.21 -3.59 22.85
N LEU A 129 -24.97 -3.57 23.92
CA LEU A 129 -26.18 -4.40 24.08
C LEU A 129 -27.32 -3.85 23.22
N LYS A 130 -28.01 -4.73 22.53
CA LYS A 130 -29.28 -4.41 21.83
C LYS A 130 -30.39 -4.22 22.89
N LYS A 131 -31.48 -3.57 22.52
CA LYS A 131 -32.60 -3.33 23.42
C LYS A 131 -33.17 -4.65 23.95
N GLY A 132 -33.06 -4.86 25.28
CA GLY A 132 -33.55 -6.06 25.95
C GLY A 132 -32.59 -7.25 25.94
N GLU A 133 -31.39 -7.07 25.46
CA GLU A 133 -30.34 -8.07 25.41
C GLU A 133 -29.54 -8.07 26.73
N SER A 134 -29.17 -9.25 27.20
CA SER A 134 -28.29 -9.45 28.34
C SER A 134 -26.82 -9.56 27.93
N LYS A 135 -25.89 -9.51 28.90
CA LYS A 135 -24.47 -9.82 28.67
C LYS A 135 -24.29 -11.27 28.20
N GLU A 136 -25.10 -12.18 28.70
CA GLU A 136 -25.07 -13.59 28.31
C GLU A 136 -25.41 -13.74 26.82
N ASP A 137 -26.46 -13.06 26.34
CA ASP A 137 -26.81 -13.03 24.91
C ASP A 137 -25.68 -12.46 24.04
N LEU A 138 -24.99 -11.41 24.52
CA LEU A 138 -23.83 -10.83 23.84
C LEU A 138 -22.67 -11.82 23.76
N LEU A 139 -22.39 -12.51 24.86
CA LEU A 139 -21.30 -13.50 24.94
C LEU A 139 -21.61 -14.73 24.09
N ASP A 140 -22.86 -15.23 24.10
CA ASP A 140 -23.31 -16.33 23.26
C ASP A 140 -23.14 -16.02 21.75
N GLU A 141 -23.32 -14.76 21.34
CA GLU A 141 -23.07 -14.34 19.96
C GLU A 141 -21.57 -14.22 19.64
N LEU A 142 -20.76 -13.61 20.51
CA LEU A 142 -19.39 -13.20 20.18
C LEU A 142 -18.33 -14.27 20.50
N VAL A 143 -18.48 -15.04 21.60
CA VAL A 143 -17.47 -15.99 22.04
C VAL A 143 -17.17 -17.08 21.00
N PRO A 144 -18.16 -17.73 20.36
CA PRO A 144 -17.86 -18.69 19.31
C PRO A 144 -17.13 -18.08 18.13
N VAL A 145 -17.46 -16.84 17.75
CA VAL A 145 -16.81 -16.14 16.64
C VAL A 145 -15.36 -15.79 16.96
N ILE A 146 -15.06 -15.40 18.20
CA ILE A 146 -13.71 -15.02 18.63
C ILE A 146 -12.83 -16.24 18.84
N PHE A 147 -13.33 -17.30 19.53
CA PHE A 147 -12.50 -18.38 20.06
C PHE A 147 -12.54 -19.67 19.25
N ASP A 148 -13.65 -20.01 18.57
CA ASP A 148 -13.71 -21.25 17.78
C ASP A 148 -12.95 -21.06 16.44
N PRO A 149 -11.84 -21.80 16.23
CA PRO A 149 -11.04 -21.64 15.01
C PRO A 149 -11.75 -22.13 13.74
N THR A 150 -12.85 -22.88 13.88
CA THR A 150 -13.61 -23.41 12.74
C THR A 150 -14.70 -22.46 12.24
N ILE A 151 -15.08 -21.48 13.06
CA ILE A 151 -16.07 -20.45 12.70
C ILE A 151 -15.36 -19.29 12.05
N GLN A 152 -15.70 -18.98 10.80
CA GLN A 152 -15.12 -17.89 10.02
C GLN A 152 -13.56 -17.92 10.04
N PRO A 153 -12.91 -19.00 9.60
CA PRO A 153 -11.47 -19.17 9.72
C PRO A 153 -10.66 -18.19 8.88
N LYS A 154 -11.25 -17.68 7.78
CA LYS A 154 -10.62 -16.72 6.88
C LYS A 154 -11.55 -15.55 6.55
N ARG A 155 -10.99 -14.34 6.46
CA ARG A 155 -11.71 -13.18 5.97
C ARG A 155 -12.06 -13.31 4.49
N VAL A 156 -11.06 -13.62 3.67
CA VAL A 156 -11.16 -13.88 2.23
C VAL A 156 -10.54 -15.24 1.94
N ASN A 157 -11.33 -16.16 1.42
CA ASN A 157 -10.85 -17.46 0.98
C ASN A 157 -10.71 -17.50 -0.54
N GLN A 158 -9.57 -18.01 -1.04
CA GLN A 158 -9.25 -18.15 -2.45
C GLN A 158 -8.89 -19.60 -2.82
N THR A 159 -9.32 -20.57 -2.01
CA THR A 159 -9.00 -21.99 -2.20
C THR A 159 -9.80 -22.58 -3.36
N ASP A 160 -9.13 -23.14 -4.35
CA ASP A 160 -9.76 -23.78 -5.51
C ASP A 160 -10.67 -24.95 -5.06
N GLY A 161 -11.86 -25.01 -5.67
CA GLY A 161 -12.83 -26.08 -5.43
C GLY A 161 -13.74 -25.88 -4.22
N GLU A 162 -13.58 -24.79 -3.48
CA GLU A 162 -14.49 -24.38 -2.41
C GLU A 162 -15.46 -23.30 -2.89
N ASP A 163 -16.61 -23.16 -2.23
CA ASP A 163 -17.48 -22.00 -2.41
C ASP A 163 -16.85 -20.79 -1.70
N LEU A 164 -16.27 -19.89 -2.47
CA LEU A 164 -15.51 -18.76 -1.95
C LEU A 164 -16.38 -17.77 -1.17
N VAL A 165 -17.67 -17.69 -1.46
CA VAL A 165 -18.62 -16.82 -0.77
C VAL A 165 -18.99 -17.39 0.60
N LEU A 166 -19.34 -18.66 0.68
CA LEU A 166 -19.74 -19.31 1.93
C LEU A 166 -18.58 -19.51 2.90
N THR A 167 -17.35 -19.61 2.40
CA THR A 167 -16.14 -19.85 3.19
C THR A 167 -15.36 -18.59 3.56
N SER A 168 -15.81 -17.40 3.10
CA SER A 168 -15.23 -16.10 3.46
C SER A 168 -16.07 -15.37 4.50
N ALA A 169 -15.41 -14.78 5.49
CA ALA A 169 -16.07 -14.06 6.58
C ALA A 169 -16.42 -12.59 6.24
N CYS A 170 -15.89 -12.04 5.14
CA CYS A 170 -16.23 -10.69 4.70
C CYS A 170 -17.73 -10.53 4.45
N ASN A 171 -18.29 -9.36 4.79
CA ASN A 171 -19.73 -9.13 4.90
C ASN A 171 -20.35 -8.52 3.64
N PHE A 172 -19.93 -9.02 2.46
CA PHE A 172 -20.45 -8.56 1.16
C PHE A 172 -21.63 -9.37 0.64
N TYR A 173 -21.79 -10.59 1.20
CA TYR A 173 -22.81 -11.56 0.80
C TYR A 173 -23.49 -12.14 2.02
N GLU A 174 -24.78 -12.44 1.91
CA GLU A 174 -25.53 -13.09 2.98
C GLU A 174 -26.61 -14.02 2.39
N ASP A 175 -26.68 -15.26 2.88
CA ASP A 175 -27.64 -16.28 2.45
C ASP A 175 -27.58 -16.61 0.95
N VAL A 176 -26.41 -16.47 0.32
CA VAL A 176 -26.18 -16.74 -1.10
C VAL A 176 -24.94 -17.58 -1.29
N THR A 177 -24.90 -18.40 -2.35
CA THR A 177 -23.74 -19.18 -2.78
C THR A 177 -22.95 -18.44 -3.85
N GLN A 178 -21.71 -18.84 -4.08
CA GLN A 178 -20.88 -18.30 -5.17
C GLN A 178 -21.57 -18.42 -6.53
N GLU A 179 -22.13 -19.59 -6.86
CA GLU A 179 -22.83 -19.81 -8.13
C GLU A 179 -24.02 -18.86 -8.32
N GLU A 180 -24.77 -18.60 -7.24
CA GLU A 180 -25.89 -17.66 -7.28
C GLU A 180 -25.44 -16.22 -7.53
N VAL A 181 -24.35 -15.78 -6.89
CA VAL A 181 -23.77 -14.46 -7.09
C VAL A 181 -23.27 -14.30 -8.52
N GLU A 182 -22.50 -15.26 -9.02
CA GLU A 182 -21.96 -15.23 -10.40
C GLU A 182 -23.09 -15.18 -11.42
N ARG A 183 -24.15 -15.99 -11.25
CA ARG A 183 -25.33 -16.01 -12.11
C ARG A 183 -26.10 -14.70 -12.05
N PHE A 184 -26.21 -14.09 -10.88
CA PHE A 184 -26.92 -12.81 -10.70
C PHE A 184 -26.23 -11.69 -11.47
N TYR A 185 -24.91 -11.50 -11.29
CA TYR A 185 -24.19 -10.43 -11.98
C TYR A 185 -23.94 -10.72 -13.47
N ALA A 186 -23.83 -11.98 -13.87
CA ALA A 186 -23.71 -12.34 -15.29
C ALA A 186 -24.91 -11.87 -16.12
N LYS A 187 -26.12 -11.85 -15.54
CA LYS A 187 -27.33 -11.38 -16.21
C LYS A 187 -27.38 -9.87 -16.43
N MET A 188 -26.59 -9.09 -15.68
CA MET A 188 -26.50 -7.64 -15.80
C MET A 188 -25.51 -7.20 -16.87
N LYS A 189 -24.57 -8.07 -17.23
CA LYS A 189 -23.50 -7.76 -18.20
C LYS A 189 -24.06 -7.78 -19.61
N ASP A 190 -23.85 -6.68 -20.33
CA ASP A 190 -24.05 -6.59 -21.79
C ASP A 190 -22.66 -6.63 -22.44
N ALA A 191 -22.42 -7.63 -23.27
CA ALA A 191 -21.13 -7.81 -23.97
C ALA A 191 -20.87 -6.72 -25.03
N ASP A 192 -21.93 -6.05 -25.49
CA ASP A 192 -21.87 -5.00 -26.50
C ASP A 192 -21.79 -3.59 -25.88
N ASP A 193 -21.86 -3.47 -24.55
CA ASP A 193 -21.71 -2.19 -23.85
C ASP A 193 -20.23 -1.76 -23.83
N PRO A 194 -19.84 -0.65 -24.48
CA PRO A 194 -18.46 -0.17 -24.47
C PRO A 194 -18.08 0.49 -23.12
N THR A 195 -19.06 0.82 -22.27
CA THR A 195 -18.89 1.54 -21.01
C THR A 195 -19.55 0.81 -19.83
N PRO A 196 -19.23 -0.47 -19.59
CA PRO A 196 -19.93 -1.29 -18.62
C PRO A 196 -19.72 -0.76 -17.20
N PRO A 197 -20.78 -0.57 -16.40
CA PRO A 197 -20.65 -0.24 -14.98
C PRO A 197 -19.94 -1.36 -14.21
N SER A 198 -19.28 -1.01 -13.10
CA SER A 198 -18.70 -1.98 -12.16
C SER A 198 -19.80 -2.59 -11.29
N TYR A 199 -20.62 -3.47 -11.87
CA TYR A 199 -21.78 -4.07 -11.20
C TYR A 199 -21.42 -4.69 -9.85
N GLY A 200 -22.18 -4.33 -8.82
CA GLY A 200 -22.01 -4.84 -7.47
C GLY A 200 -21.01 -4.05 -6.60
N LEU A 201 -20.27 -3.08 -7.15
CA LEU A 201 -19.20 -2.36 -6.46
C LEU A 201 -19.64 -1.75 -5.12
N ASN A 202 -20.84 -1.20 -5.03
CA ASN A 202 -21.36 -0.45 -3.88
C ASN A 202 -22.61 -1.08 -3.25
N SER A 203 -22.65 -2.41 -3.16
CA SER A 203 -23.79 -3.12 -2.60
C SER A 203 -23.41 -4.41 -1.89
N LYS A 204 -24.19 -4.80 -0.88
CA LYS A 204 -24.25 -6.14 -0.33
C LYS A 204 -25.31 -6.95 -1.05
N LEU A 205 -25.02 -8.18 -1.45
CA LEU A 205 -25.97 -9.06 -2.08
C LEU A 205 -26.51 -10.08 -1.07
N THR A 206 -27.84 -10.18 -0.99
CA THR A 206 -28.54 -11.09 -0.07
C THR A 206 -29.80 -11.67 -0.72
N LYS A 207 -30.46 -12.59 -0.03
CA LYS A 207 -31.79 -13.08 -0.37
C LYS A 207 -32.86 -12.53 0.59
N ARG A 208 -33.99 -12.10 0.04
CA ARG A 208 -35.20 -11.80 0.81
C ARG A 208 -36.37 -12.53 0.19
N ASN A 209 -37.06 -13.33 0.97
CA ASN A 209 -38.17 -14.16 0.48
C ASN A 209 -37.84 -15.02 -0.74
N GLY A 210 -36.58 -15.51 -0.81
CA GLY A 210 -36.07 -16.34 -1.91
C GLY A 210 -35.62 -15.56 -3.17
N GLU A 211 -35.76 -14.24 -3.21
CA GLU A 211 -35.30 -13.39 -4.30
C GLU A 211 -33.97 -12.72 -3.96
N MET A 212 -33.10 -12.60 -4.97
CA MET A 212 -31.83 -11.91 -4.86
C MET A 212 -32.04 -10.40 -4.78
N VAL A 213 -31.46 -9.75 -3.77
CA VAL A 213 -31.58 -8.32 -3.51
C VAL A 213 -30.24 -7.68 -3.26
N GLU A 214 -29.91 -6.60 -3.98
CA GLU A 214 -28.81 -5.73 -3.64
C GLU A 214 -29.21 -4.68 -2.60
N LEU A 215 -28.47 -4.66 -1.50
CA LEU A 215 -28.56 -3.60 -0.51
C LEU A 215 -27.50 -2.55 -0.83
N THR A 216 -27.87 -1.54 -1.58
CA THR A 216 -26.96 -0.50 -2.03
C THR A 216 -26.47 0.37 -0.88
N TRP A 217 -25.17 0.67 -0.86
CA TRP A 217 -24.53 1.58 0.08
C TRP A 217 -24.72 3.02 -0.41
N LYS A 218 -25.67 3.70 0.20
CA LYS A 218 -26.06 5.08 -0.14
C LYS A 218 -26.72 5.77 1.04
N GLU A 219 -26.97 7.06 0.91
CA GLU A 219 -27.51 7.91 1.99
C GLU A 219 -28.81 7.37 2.60
N ASP A 220 -29.72 6.82 1.77
CA ASP A 220 -30.98 6.20 2.19
C ASP A 220 -30.94 4.65 2.15
N GLY A 221 -29.76 4.06 2.10
CA GLY A 221 -29.53 2.62 2.01
C GLY A 221 -28.72 2.07 3.15
N LEU A 222 -28.05 0.96 2.89
CA LEU A 222 -27.11 0.38 3.84
C LEU A 222 -25.94 1.36 4.06
N TYR A 223 -25.45 1.47 5.30
CA TYR A 223 -24.47 2.46 5.76
C TYR A 223 -24.93 3.93 5.68
N GLY A 224 -26.24 4.17 5.54
CA GLY A 224 -26.77 5.51 5.35
C GLY A 224 -26.39 6.50 6.44
N ALA A 225 -26.30 6.08 7.70
CA ALA A 225 -25.89 6.95 8.81
C ALA A 225 -24.46 7.48 8.61
N ALA A 226 -23.52 6.61 8.25
CA ALA A 226 -22.13 6.99 7.97
C ALA A 226 -22.05 7.87 6.71
N ILE A 227 -22.72 7.47 5.63
CA ILE A 227 -22.71 8.18 4.35
C ILE A 227 -23.28 9.60 4.48
N LYS A 228 -24.30 9.82 5.31
CA LYS A 228 -24.81 11.17 5.62
C LYS A 228 -23.76 12.09 6.23
N GLU A 229 -22.98 11.57 7.17
CA GLU A 229 -21.89 12.34 7.79
C GLU A 229 -20.75 12.60 6.78
N ILE A 230 -20.39 11.61 5.95
CA ILE A 230 -19.42 11.79 4.86
C ILE A 230 -19.86 12.90 3.93
N VAL A 231 -21.11 12.88 3.46
CA VAL A 231 -21.70 13.90 2.59
C VAL A 231 -21.70 15.27 3.26
N ALA A 232 -22.06 15.35 4.54
CA ALA A 232 -22.06 16.61 5.27
C ALA A 232 -20.67 17.25 5.32
N TRP A 233 -19.61 16.45 5.56
CA TRP A 233 -18.25 16.93 5.56
C TRP A 233 -17.70 17.26 4.17
N LEU A 234 -18.08 16.50 3.13
CA LEU A 234 -17.75 16.84 1.73
C LEU A 234 -18.34 18.19 1.31
N LEU A 235 -19.60 18.47 1.68
CA LEU A 235 -20.22 19.76 1.41
C LEU A 235 -19.61 20.91 2.20
N ARG A 236 -19.05 20.66 3.40
CA ARG A 236 -18.24 21.65 4.13
C ARG A 236 -16.89 21.87 3.42
N ALA A 237 -16.23 20.79 2.98
CA ALA A 237 -14.97 20.86 2.25
C ALA A 237 -15.11 21.67 0.95
N GLN A 238 -16.22 21.51 0.23
CA GLN A 238 -16.50 22.22 -1.02
C GLN A 238 -16.39 23.75 -0.90
N LYS A 239 -16.68 24.30 0.28
CA LYS A 239 -16.55 25.75 0.54
C LYS A 239 -15.11 26.24 0.49
N PHE A 240 -14.15 25.36 0.68
CA PHE A 240 -12.72 25.63 0.71
C PHE A 240 -12.00 25.07 -0.54
N ALA A 241 -12.72 24.50 -1.49
CA ALA A 241 -12.15 24.01 -2.74
C ALA A 241 -11.37 25.13 -3.46
N GLU A 242 -10.25 24.79 -4.05
CA GLU A 242 -9.32 25.75 -4.65
C GLU A 242 -9.82 26.30 -6.01
N ASN A 243 -10.70 25.53 -6.69
CA ASN A 243 -11.22 25.88 -8.00
C ASN A 243 -12.59 25.23 -8.25
N GLU A 244 -13.25 25.63 -9.34
CA GLU A 244 -14.58 25.12 -9.70
C GLU A 244 -14.56 23.64 -10.11
N GLY A 245 -13.44 23.13 -10.66
CA GLY A 245 -13.30 21.71 -10.98
C GLY A 245 -13.37 20.83 -9.74
N GLN A 246 -12.69 21.21 -8.66
CA GLN A 246 -12.77 20.48 -7.37
C GLN A 246 -14.17 20.55 -6.76
N LYS A 247 -14.88 21.70 -6.86
CA LYS A 247 -16.27 21.80 -6.41
C LYS A 247 -17.17 20.85 -7.18
N HIS A 248 -16.99 20.79 -8.49
CA HIS A 248 -17.76 19.92 -9.38
C HIS A 248 -17.55 18.41 -9.05
N ILE A 249 -16.30 18.02 -8.75
CA ILE A 249 -15.98 16.65 -8.32
C ILE A 249 -16.74 16.30 -7.04
N ILE A 250 -16.79 17.20 -6.07
CA ILE A 250 -17.53 16.98 -4.82
C ILE A 250 -19.03 16.87 -5.10
N ASP A 251 -19.59 17.70 -5.99
CA ASP A 251 -21.02 17.60 -6.38
C ASP A 251 -21.36 16.23 -6.98
N LEU A 252 -20.49 15.70 -7.86
CA LEU A 252 -20.67 14.38 -8.47
C LEU A 252 -20.55 13.25 -7.45
N LEU A 253 -19.58 13.33 -6.55
CA LEU A 253 -19.40 12.34 -5.47
C LEU A 253 -20.61 12.35 -4.51
N VAL A 254 -21.06 13.51 -4.09
CA VAL A 254 -22.27 13.67 -3.25
C VAL A 254 -23.50 13.11 -3.96
N LYS A 255 -23.63 13.35 -5.26
CA LYS A 255 -24.72 12.78 -6.05
C LYS A 255 -24.66 11.25 -6.04
N TYR A 256 -23.48 10.66 -6.26
CA TYR A 256 -23.28 9.21 -6.19
C TYR A 256 -23.66 8.64 -4.82
N TYR A 257 -23.23 9.25 -3.73
CA TYR A 257 -23.59 8.80 -2.38
C TYR A 257 -25.10 8.89 -2.07
N ARG A 258 -25.80 9.81 -2.72
CA ARG A 258 -27.27 9.95 -2.58
C ARG A 258 -28.03 8.95 -3.44
N THR A 259 -27.62 8.76 -4.67
CA THR A 259 -28.33 7.89 -5.64
C THR A 259 -27.92 6.42 -5.51
N GLY A 260 -26.66 6.16 -5.20
CA GLY A 260 -26.06 4.82 -5.31
C GLY A 260 -25.90 4.34 -6.76
N ASP A 261 -26.08 5.22 -7.75
CA ASP A 261 -25.97 4.89 -9.16
C ASP A 261 -24.53 4.84 -9.61
N LEU A 262 -24.09 3.69 -10.13
CA LEU A 262 -22.72 3.48 -10.61
C LEU A 262 -22.36 4.36 -11.81
N ALA A 263 -23.35 4.79 -12.62
CA ALA A 263 -23.11 5.77 -13.67
C ALA A 263 -22.73 7.17 -13.10
N ASP A 264 -23.22 7.53 -11.91
CA ASP A 264 -22.78 8.73 -11.21
C ASP A 264 -21.35 8.57 -10.69
N PHE A 265 -20.95 7.37 -10.25
CA PHE A 265 -19.59 7.08 -9.87
C PHE A 265 -18.60 7.15 -11.05
N ASP A 266 -19.00 6.65 -12.22
CA ASP A 266 -18.20 6.77 -13.45
C ASP A 266 -18.00 8.25 -13.84
N ARG A 267 -19.05 9.09 -13.78
CA ARG A 267 -18.95 10.54 -14.02
C ARG A 267 -18.02 11.22 -13.04
N TYR A 268 -18.10 10.87 -11.76
CA TYR A 268 -17.17 11.34 -10.73
C TYR A 268 -15.74 10.93 -11.08
N SER A 269 -15.50 9.66 -11.41
CA SER A 269 -14.17 9.13 -11.73
C SER A 269 -13.54 9.83 -12.94
N ILE A 270 -14.34 10.08 -14.00
CA ILE A 270 -13.88 10.82 -15.19
C ILE A 270 -13.50 12.26 -14.83
N ALA A 271 -14.37 12.97 -14.10
CA ALA A 271 -14.09 14.34 -13.68
C ALA A 271 -12.84 14.41 -12.78
N TRP A 272 -12.67 13.46 -11.87
CA TRP A 272 -11.53 13.37 -10.98
C TRP A 272 -10.22 13.15 -11.76
N VAL A 273 -10.20 12.23 -12.72
CA VAL A 273 -9.01 11.98 -13.58
C VAL A 273 -8.60 13.21 -14.36
N GLN A 274 -9.57 13.97 -14.84
CA GLN A 274 -9.31 15.17 -15.68
C GLN A 274 -8.90 16.41 -14.88
N GLN A 275 -9.12 16.40 -13.56
CA GLN A 275 -8.80 17.52 -12.68
C GLN A 275 -7.34 17.47 -12.23
N HIS A 276 -6.51 18.41 -12.68
CA HIS A 276 -5.10 18.50 -12.33
C HIS A 276 -4.71 19.81 -11.63
N GLU A 277 -5.64 20.78 -11.56
CA GLU A 277 -5.40 22.08 -10.96
C GLU A 277 -5.58 22.04 -9.43
N GLY A 278 -4.81 22.87 -8.73
CA GLY A 278 -4.78 22.94 -7.28
C GLY A 278 -3.72 22.04 -6.66
N LEU A 279 -3.48 22.26 -5.37
CA LEU A 279 -2.51 21.49 -4.58
C LEU A 279 -3.13 20.30 -3.88
N VAL A 280 -4.38 20.42 -3.44
CA VAL A 280 -5.08 19.41 -2.65
C VAL A 280 -5.89 18.50 -3.57
N ASP A 281 -5.81 17.19 -3.32
CA ASP A 281 -6.66 16.18 -3.96
C ASP A 281 -7.12 15.16 -2.92
N PHE A 282 -8.04 14.30 -3.28
CA PHE A 282 -8.54 13.28 -2.38
C PHE A 282 -9.13 12.09 -3.12
N ILE A 283 -9.15 10.95 -2.44
CA ILE A 283 -9.82 9.72 -2.82
C ILE A 283 -10.85 9.43 -1.73
N ASN A 284 -12.07 9.05 -2.11
CA ASN A 284 -13.13 8.78 -1.15
C ASN A 284 -14.21 7.92 -1.82
N GLY A 285 -14.43 6.70 -1.34
CA GLY A 285 -15.44 5.82 -1.95
C GLY A 285 -15.29 4.34 -1.63
N PHE A 286 -16.08 3.56 -2.34
CA PHE A 286 -16.01 2.10 -2.41
C PHE A 286 -15.24 1.76 -3.68
N ILE A 287 -13.97 1.38 -3.58
CA ILE A 287 -13.04 1.42 -4.71
C ILE A 287 -12.33 0.09 -4.93
N GLU A 288 -11.44 -0.33 -4.00
CA GLU A 288 -10.65 -1.53 -4.17
C GLU A 288 -11.43 -2.79 -3.83
N VAL A 289 -11.26 -3.84 -4.64
CA VAL A 289 -12.09 -5.06 -4.57
C VAL A 289 -11.35 -6.27 -4.00
N TYR A 290 -10.14 -6.09 -3.48
CA TYR A 290 -9.33 -7.18 -2.90
C TYR A 290 -9.98 -7.81 -1.66
N GLY A 291 -10.83 -7.10 -0.95
CA GLY A 291 -11.59 -7.59 0.20
C GLY A 291 -12.73 -8.55 -0.15
N ASP A 292 -13.08 -8.67 -1.43
CA ASP A 292 -14.11 -9.57 -1.93
C ASP A 292 -13.49 -10.79 -2.63
N PRO A 293 -13.82 -12.04 -2.26
CA PRO A 293 -13.29 -13.23 -2.91
C PRO A 293 -13.62 -13.32 -4.40
N LEU A 294 -14.68 -12.65 -4.88
CA LEU A 294 -15.07 -12.61 -6.28
C LEU A 294 -14.61 -11.32 -7.01
N GLY A 295 -13.97 -10.39 -6.31
CA GLY A 295 -13.46 -9.15 -6.90
C GLY A 295 -14.54 -8.21 -7.46
N LEU A 296 -15.72 -8.16 -6.85
CA LEU A 296 -16.86 -7.37 -7.32
C LEU A 296 -17.18 -6.18 -6.39
N LYS A 297 -16.99 -6.36 -5.08
CA LYS A 297 -17.41 -5.40 -4.04
C LYS A 297 -16.27 -4.50 -3.64
N GLY A 298 -16.50 -3.19 -3.68
CA GLY A 298 -15.53 -2.18 -3.25
C GLY A 298 -15.48 -2.03 -1.74
N THR A 299 -14.28 -2.09 -1.16
CA THR A 299 -14.05 -1.72 0.24
C THR A 299 -14.06 -0.20 0.36
N TRP A 300 -14.59 0.32 1.47
CA TRP A 300 -14.51 1.74 1.79
C TRP A 300 -13.06 2.18 1.99
N GLU A 301 -12.68 3.24 1.31
CA GLU A 301 -11.37 3.86 1.47
C GLU A 301 -11.41 5.37 1.27
N GLY A 302 -10.40 6.04 1.82
CA GLY A 302 -10.21 7.46 1.61
C GLY A 302 -8.78 7.89 1.92
N ILE A 303 -8.29 8.78 1.08
CA ILE A 303 -6.99 9.45 1.26
C ILE A 303 -7.21 10.93 1.00
N VAL A 304 -6.66 11.76 1.87
CA VAL A 304 -6.53 13.20 1.61
C VAL A 304 -5.08 13.49 1.38
N GLU A 305 -4.77 14.22 0.32
CA GLU A 305 -3.40 14.44 -0.13
C GLU A 305 -3.17 15.85 -0.66
N TYR A 306 -1.92 16.26 -0.70
CA TYR A 306 -1.50 17.46 -1.38
C TYR A 306 -0.16 17.23 -2.08
N LYS A 307 0.10 17.97 -3.17
CA LYS A 307 1.30 17.82 -3.98
C LYS A 307 2.55 18.12 -3.17
N ASP A 308 3.54 17.21 -3.22
CA ASP A 308 4.90 17.52 -2.81
C ASP A 308 5.56 18.38 -3.89
N LEU A 309 5.71 19.67 -3.61
CA LEU A 309 6.20 20.64 -4.59
C LEU A 309 7.67 20.41 -4.97
N GLU A 310 8.50 19.95 -4.05
CA GLU A 310 9.91 19.65 -4.32
C GLU A 310 10.04 18.39 -5.19
N ALA A 311 9.37 17.31 -4.82
CA ALA A 311 9.36 16.09 -5.60
C ALA A 311 8.69 16.30 -6.96
N THR A 312 7.60 17.07 -7.03
CA THR A 312 6.94 17.43 -8.29
C THR A 312 7.88 18.20 -9.24
N LYS A 313 8.65 19.14 -8.71
CA LYS A 313 9.67 19.85 -9.50
C LYS A 313 10.74 18.90 -10.03
N ARG A 314 11.16 17.92 -9.24
CA ARG A 314 12.11 16.89 -9.63
C ARG A 314 11.56 16.06 -10.81
N THR A 315 10.36 15.51 -10.68
CA THR A 315 9.72 14.70 -11.73
C THR A 315 9.43 15.52 -13.00
N GLN A 316 9.03 16.79 -12.87
CA GLN A 316 8.88 17.70 -14.02
C GLN A 316 10.20 17.94 -14.75
N THR A 317 11.30 18.14 -14.03
CA THR A 317 12.62 18.31 -14.62
C THR A 317 13.04 17.08 -15.42
N ILE A 318 12.80 15.88 -14.89
CA ILE A 318 13.04 14.60 -15.57
C ILE A 318 12.18 14.53 -16.84
N SER A 319 10.88 14.75 -16.71
CA SER A 319 9.91 14.65 -17.80
C SER A 319 10.20 15.64 -18.94
N GLN A 320 10.60 16.88 -18.63
CA GLN A 320 11.00 17.88 -19.62
C GLN A 320 12.25 17.49 -20.42
N ASN A 321 13.08 16.61 -19.88
CA ASN A 321 14.27 16.06 -20.53
C ASN A 321 14.05 14.67 -21.11
N ALA A 322 12.82 14.17 -21.15
CA ALA A 322 12.51 12.80 -21.55
C ALA A 322 13.08 12.42 -22.94
N GLN A 323 12.98 13.32 -23.92
CA GLN A 323 13.54 13.08 -25.25
C GLN A 323 15.05 12.94 -25.22
N TRP A 324 15.76 13.76 -24.42
CA TRP A 324 17.21 13.64 -24.27
C TRP A 324 17.60 12.25 -23.76
N PHE A 325 16.90 11.75 -22.73
CA PHE A 325 17.17 10.40 -22.18
C PHE A 325 16.87 9.30 -23.19
N GLU A 326 15.78 9.41 -23.96
CA GLU A 326 15.45 8.45 -25.01
C GLU A 326 16.53 8.40 -26.09
N ASP A 327 16.97 9.57 -26.56
CA ASP A 327 17.95 9.69 -27.66
C ASP A 327 19.35 9.19 -27.26
N HIS A 328 19.70 9.26 -25.96
CA HIS A 328 20.99 8.83 -25.41
C HIS A 328 20.96 7.43 -24.79
N SER A 329 19.82 6.74 -24.86
CA SER A 329 19.70 5.39 -24.30
C SER A 329 20.59 4.39 -25.04
N PRO A 330 21.08 3.32 -24.36
CA PRO A 330 21.91 2.30 -25.00
C PRO A 330 21.10 1.36 -25.93
N VAL A 331 19.84 1.68 -26.14
CA VAL A 331 18.89 0.89 -26.95
C VAL A 331 19.12 1.14 -28.44
N ASP A 332 18.91 0.11 -29.26
CA ASP A 332 18.97 0.24 -30.73
C ASP A 332 18.02 1.36 -31.20
N PRO A 333 18.47 2.30 -32.06
CA PRO A 333 17.66 3.41 -32.56
C PRO A 333 16.30 3.00 -33.13
N ARG A 334 16.14 1.80 -33.66
CA ARG A 334 14.86 1.30 -34.20
C ARG A 334 13.79 1.13 -33.10
N PHE A 335 14.21 0.93 -31.87
CA PHE A 335 13.33 0.70 -30.73
C PHE A 335 13.11 1.97 -29.87
N ARG A 336 13.77 3.07 -30.21
CA ARG A 336 13.57 4.37 -29.54
C ARG A 336 12.33 5.05 -30.07
N LYS A 337 11.61 5.73 -29.18
CA LYS A 337 10.49 6.60 -29.59
C LYS A 337 11.01 7.84 -30.31
N PRO A 338 10.49 8.16 -31.52
CA PRO A 338 10.87 9.41 -32.21
C PRO A 338 10.40 10.65 -31.46
N GLU A 339 9.34 10.56 -30.70
CA GLU A 339 8.81 11.63 -29.83
C GLU A 339 8.34 11.03 -28.51
N VAL A 340 8.96 11.43 -27.40
CA VAL A 340 8.59 11.03 -26.05
C VAL A 340 7.70 12.13 -25.45
N LYS A 341 6.46 11.77 -25.14
CA LYS A 341 5.62 12.60 -24.27
C LYS A 341 5.98 12.25 -22.83
N GLY A 342 6.58 13.20 -22.13
CA GLY A 342 6.95 13.00 -20.73
C GLY A 342 5.71 12.66 -19.88
N VAL A 343 5.79 11.60 -19.12
CA VAL A 343 4.80 11.26 -18.11
C VAL A 343 5.20 11.97 -16.82
N THR A 344 4.32 12.79 -16.26
CA THR A 344 4.52 13.38 -14.94
C THR A 344 4.00 12.39 -13.91
N ALA A 345 4.89 11.77 -13.15
CA ALA A 345 4.51 11.11 -11.91
C ALA A 345 4.20 12.21 -10.86
N ASN A 346 3.04 12.11 -10.23
CA ASN A 346 2.69 13.02 -9.14
C ASN A 346 3.16 12.40 -7.82
N VAL A 347 4.12 13.04 -7.18
CA VAL A 347 4.49 12.75 -5.81
C VAL A 347 3.64 13.59 -4.88
N ILE A 348 2.98 12.95 -3.94
CA ILE A 348 2.07 13.61 -3.00
C ILE A 348 2.48 13.33 -1.55
N CYS A 349 2.03 14.20 -0.66
CA CYS A 349 2.01 13.98 0.78
C CYS A 349 0.59 13.54 1.19
N ALA A 350 0.45 12.34 1.74
CA ALA A 350 -0.78 11.95 2.42
C ALA A 350 -0.96 12.81 3.66
N ALA A 351 -2.13 13.43 3.80
CA ALA A 351 -2.50 14.22 4.97
C ALA A 351 -3.39 13.44 5.94
N MET A 352 -4.21 12.53 5.41
CA MET A 352 -5.08 11.65 6.19
C MET A 352 -5.34 10.36 5.42
N LEU A 353 -5.28 9.25 6.14
CA LEU A 353 -5.60 7.90 5.66
C LEU A 353 -6.87 7.40 6.35
N GLY A 354 -7.74 6.68 5.64
CA GLY A 354 -8.94 6.10 6.21
C GLY A 354 -9.46 4.89 5.46
N GLY A 355 -10.32 4.11 6.11
CA GLY A 355 -10.87 2.90 5.56
C GLY A 355 -9.81 1.83 5.29
N GLU A 356 -9.82 1.24 4.11
CA GLU A 356 -8.85 0.22 3.68
C GLU A 356 -7.40 0.73 3.70
N GLU A 357 -7.19 2.02 3.49
CA GLU A 357 -5.88 2.66 3.48
C GLU A 357 -5.33 2.99 4.88
N TYR A 358 -6.03 2.60 5.94
CA TYR A 358 -5.61 2.88 7.31
C TYR A 358 -5.83 1.67 8.22
N PRO A 359 -4.84 1.30 9.06
CA PRO A 359 -3.49 1.87 9.27
C PRO A 359 -2.43 1.44 8.27
N ALA A 360 -2.62 0.34 7.54
CA ALA A 360 -1.73 -0.08 6.46
C ALA A 360 -2.18 0.57 5.16
N SER A 361 -1.25 1.19 4.44
CA SER A 361 -1.54 1.89 3.19
C SER A 361 -0.61 1.45 2.08
N ALA A 362 -1.09 1.55 0.84
CA ALA A 362 -0.26 1.50 -0.34
C ALA A 362 0.67 2.72 -0.39
N ILE A 363 1.84 2.57 -1.01
CA ILE A 363 2.78 3.67 -1.25
C ILE A 363 2.63 4.28 -2.64
N GLY A 364 1.80 3.66 -3.47
CA GLY A 364 1.46 4.13 -4.81
C GLY A 364 0.05 3.72 -5.18
N ILE A 365 -0.64 4.57 -5.91
CA ILE A 365 -2.04 4.39 -6.30
C ILE A 365 -2.20 4.74 -7.77
N ASN A 366 -2.99 3.94 -8.48
CA ASN A 366 -3.33 4.21 -9.88
C ASN A 366 -4.85 3.99 -10.09
N LEU A 367 -5.60 5.06 -10.18
CA LEU A 367 -7.06 5.06 -10.29
C LEU A 367 -7.56 5.86 -11.52
N PRO A 368 -8.76 5.58 -12.00
CA PRO A 368 -9.78 4.63 -11.56
C PRO A 368 -9.49 3.19 -12.01
N ASN A 369 -10.21 2.21 -11.43
CA ASN A 369 -10.06 0.79 -11.77
C ASN A 369 -10.84 0.37 -13.02
N ALA A 370 -11.85 1.14 -13.44
CA ALA A 370 -12.66 0.85 -14.62
C ALA A 370 -11.81 0.94 -15.91
N ASN A 371 -11.59 -0.18 -16.59
CA ASN A 371 -10.73 -0.27 -17.77
C ASN A 371 -11.14 0.69 -18.90
N TRP A 372 -12.44 0.82 -19.18
CA TRP A 372 -12.92 1.70 -20.24
C TRP A 372 -12.62 3.18 -19.92
N ILE A 373 -12.75 3.60 -18.64
CA ILE A 373 -12.39 4.98 -18.24
C ILE A 373 -10.89 5.20 -18.42
N ARG A 374 -10.06 4.23 -18.03
CA ARG A 374 -8.59 4.32 -18.23
C ARG A 374 -8.22 4.46 -19.70
N GLN A 375 -8.89 3.72 -20.57
CA GLN A 375 -8.64 3.75 -22.01
C GLN A 375 -9.07 5.06 -22.68
N GLU A 376 -10.24 5.59 -22.31
CA GLU A 376 -10.81 6.77 -22.94
C GLU A 376 -10.40 8.10 -22.28
N HIS A 377 -10.22 8.11 -20.98
CA HIS A 377 -10.00 9.31 -20.18
C HIS A 377 -8.67 9.33 -19.44
N GLY A 378 -7.94 8.21 -19.38
CA GLY A 378 -6.68 8.08 -18.67
C GLY A 378 -6.83 7.67 -17.22
N SER A 379 -5.74 7.76 -16.48
CA SER A 379 -5.65 7.45 -15.04
C SER A 379 -4.74 8.44 -14.33
N LYS A 380 -4.92 8.59 -13.02
CA LYS A 380 -3.96 9.28 -12.15
C LYS A 380 -3.11 8.24 -11.41
N SER A 381 -1.80 8.33 -11.61
CA SER A 381 -0.81 7.62 -10.79
C SER A 381 -0.20 8.60 -9.80
N VAL A 382 -0.17 8.23 -8.54
CA VAL A 382 0.46 9.01 -7.48
C VAL A 382 1.38 8.13 -6.65
N THR A 383 2.54 8.68 -6.25
CA THR A 383 3.43 8.09 -5.26
C THR A 383 3.30 8.85 -3.95
N ILE A 384 3.13 8.15 -2.84
CA ILE A 384 2.92 8.76 -1.53
C ILE A 384 4.28 8.92 -0.85
N GLY A 385 4.94 10.04 -1.11
CA GLY A 385 6.34 10.29 -0.75
C GLY A 385 6.58 10.30 0.77
N ASN A 386 5.71 10.90 1.55
CA ASN A 386 5.90 10.97 3.01
C ASN A 386 5.70 9.62 3.72
N LEU A 387 4.95 8.68 3.15
CA LEU A 387 4.87 7.31 3.67
C LEU A 387 6.16 6.53 3.36
N THR A 388 6.71 6.69 2.15
CA THR A 388 8.01 6.13 1.77
C THR A 388 9.12 6.66 2.70
N ASP A 389 9.13 7.97 2.99
CA ASP A 389 10.06 8.56 3.95
C ASP A 389 9.93 7.98 5.36
N ALA A 390 8.70 7.71 5.81
CA ALA A 390 8.48 7.10 7.12
C ALA A 390 9.04 5.67 7.18
N TYR A 391 8.88 4.88 6.11
CA TYR A 391 9.50 3.56 6.00
C TYR A 391 11.03 3.64 6.02
N ASN A 392 11.61 4.57 5.27
CA ASN A 392 13.07 4.77 5.20
C ASN A 392 13.65 5.18 6.55
N LYS A 393 13.01 6.13 7.25
CA LYS A 393 13.39 6.54 8.60
C LYS A 393 13.32 5.38 9.61
N ALA A 394 12.28 4.55 9.54
CA ALA A 394 12.11 3.40 10.41
C ALA A 394 13.14 2.29 10.15
N ALA A 395 13.70 2.21 8.96
CA ALA A 395 14.75 1.27 8.60
C ALA A 395 16.15 1.72 9.08
N GLN A 396 16.34 3.00 9.40
CA GLN A 396 17.62 3.52 9.89
C GLN A 396 17.88 3.03 11.32
N GLY A 397 19.08 2.48 11.56
CA GLY A 397 19.50 2.06 12.89
C GLY A 397 18.78 0.83 13.47
N ASN A 398 18.00 0.10 12.67
CA ASN A 398 17.29 -1.12 13.11
C ASN A 398 18.17 -2.40 13.05
N GLY A 399 19.45 -2.27 12.71
CA GLY A 399 20.40 -3.38 12.58
C GLY A 399 20.37 -4.09 11.22
N PHE A 400 19.44 -3.76 10.33
CA PHE A 400 19.33 -4.41 9.01
C PHE A 400 20.56 -4.14 8.14
N ARG A 401 21.00 -2.86 8.08
CA ARG A 401 22.21 -2.49 7.31
C ARG A 401 23.47 -3.13 7.90
N ASP A 402 23.60 -3.16 9.23
CA ASP A 402 24.73 -3.80 9.92
C ASP A 402 24.80 -5.30 9.64
N GLU A 403 23.64 -5.95 9.47
CA GLU A 403 23.58 -7.39 9.21
C GLU A 403 23.85 -7.75 7.73
N PHE A 404 23.32 -6.96 6.77
CA PHE A 404 23.30 -7.36 5.35
C PHE A 404 24.27 -6.59 4.45
N VAL A 405 24.74 -5.41 4.86
CA VAL A 405 25.73 -4.63 4.10
C VAL A 405 27.14 -5.08 4.45
N ILE A 406 28.01 -5.15 3.45
CA ILE A 406 29.32 -5.78 3.56
C ILE A 406 30.29 -5.10 4.53
N ASP A 407 30.24 -3.77 4.67
CA ASP A 407 31.17 -2.98 5.49
C ASP A 407 30.63 -1.58 5.82
N GLN A 408 31.28 -0.93 6.79
CA GLN A 408 30.87 0.40 7.25
C GLN A 408 30.98 1.49 6.17
N PRO A 409 32.02 1.55 5.31
CA PRO A 409 32.03 2.55 4.23
C PRO A 409 30.83 2.47 3.29
N THR A 410 30.35 1.26 3.00
CA THR A 410 29.15 1.05 2.18
C THR A 410 27.87 1.46 2.93
N ILE A 411 27.80 1.20 4.24
CA ILE A 411 26.70 1.69 5.10
C ILE A 411 26.68 3.22 5.09
N ASP A 412 27.82 3.87 5.23
CA ASP A 412 27.94 5.33 5.25
C ASP A 412 27.52 5.94 3.89
N LEU A 413 27.92 5.30 2.79
CA LEU A 413 27.48 5.67 1.43
C LEU A 413 25.95 5.60 1.28
N ILE A 414 25.34 4.51 1.75
CA ILE A 414 23.90 4.32 1.72
C ILE A 414 23.18 5.35 2.62
N ASN A 415 23.74 5.61 3.81
CA ASN A 415 23.18 6.61 4.72
C ASN A 415 23.22 8.03 4.13
N GLN A 416 24.25 8.33 3.33
CA GLN A 416 24.44 9.66 2.74
C GLN A 416 23.57 9.89 1.50
N TYR A 417 23.45 8.88 0.62
CA TYR A 417 22.87 9.04 -0.70
C TYR A 417 21.69 8.12 -1.00
N GLY A 418 21.42 7.14 -0.14
CA GLY A 418 20.41 6.11 -0.42
C GLY A 418 19.04 6.69 -0.72
N ASP A 419 18.54 7.59 0.14
CA ASP A 419 17.20 8.14 0.01
C ASP A 419 17.04 8.92 -1.31
N ILE A 420 17.97 9.84 -1.63
CA ILE A 420 17.89 10.64 -2.86
C ILE A 420 18.04 9.79 -4.13
N THR A 421 18.87 8.75 -4.10
CA THR A 421 19.09 7.91 -5.28
C THR A 421 17.99 6.88 -5.47
N ASP A 422 17.33 6.44 -4.41
CA ASP A 422 16.13 5.59 -4.48
C ASP A 422 14.94 6.37 -5.05
N ASP A 423 14.72 7.59 -4.57
CA ASP A 423 13.73 8.52 -5.15
C ASP A 423 13.97 8.75 -6.64
N LEU A 424 15.22 9.08 -7.02
CA LEU A 424 15.58 9.29 -8.42
C LEU A 424 15.40 8.05 -9.29
N HIS A 425 15.76 6.87 -8.78
CA HIS A 425 15.55 5.62 -9.49
C HIS A 425 14.06 5.38 -9.73
N THR A 426 13.23 5.60 -8.72
CA THR A 426 11.77 5.49 -8.82
C THR A 426 11.21 6.50 -9.83
N ASP A 427 11.61 7.77 -9.75
CA ASP A 427 11.17 8.81 -10.69
C ASP A 427 11.59 8.50 -12.14
N LEU A 428 12.80 8.00 -12.34
CA LEU A 428 13.30 7.61 -13.67
C LEU A 428 12.57 6.37 -14.20
N HIS A 429 12.26 5.40 -13.34
CA HIS A 429 11.46 4.22 -13.64
C HIS A 429 10.06 4.63 -14.14
N GLU A 430 9.36 5.45 -13.38
CA GLU A 430 7.98 5.88 -13.67
C GLU A 430 7.91 6.87 -14.84
N CYS A 431 8.68 7.97 -14.79
CA CYS A 431 8.59 9.04 -15.77
C CYS A 431 9.17 8.67 -17.13
N LEU A 432 10.22 7.88 -17.15
CA LEU A 432 10.98 7.56 -18.37
C LEU A 432 10.95 6.07 -18.69
N GLY A 433 11.13 5.20 -17.72
CA GLY A 433 11.19 3.77 -17.92
C GLY A 433 9.96 3.27 -18.68
N HIS A 434 8.79 3.42 -18.11
CA HIS A 434 7.53 3.02 -18.76
C HIS A 434 7.22 3.86 -20.01
N GLY A 435 7.65 5.11 -20.04
CA GLY A 435 7.43 6.02 -21.15
C GLY A 435 8.31 5.79 -22.38
N SER A 436 9.46 5.11 -22.23
CA SER A 436 10.49 4.93 -23.27
C SER A 436 10.23 3.75 -24.22
N GLY A 437 10.97 3.71 -25.30
CA GLY A 437 10.96 2.63 -26.26
C GLY A 437 9.65 2.45 -27.03
N GLN A 438 9.70 1.71 -28.13
CA GLN A 438 8.52 1.39 -28.95
C GLN A 438 8.56 -0.04 -29.46
N LEU A 439 7.40 -0.57 -29.75
CA LEU A 439 7.26 -1.82 -30.48
C LEU A 439 7.57 -1.61 -31.96
N LEU A 440 8.09 -2.64 -32.63
CA LEU A 440 8.16 -2.61 -34.09
C LEU A 440 6.75 -2.68 -34.70
N PRO A 441 6.56 -2.07 -35.89
CA PRO A 441 5.28 -2.17 -36.59
C PRO A 441 4.84 -3.64 -36.79
N GLY A 442 3.62 -3.94 -36.34
CA GLY A 442 3.05 -5.29 -36.45
C GLY A 442 3.38 -6.23 -35.29
N THR A 443 4.12 -5.79 -34.29
CA THR A 443 4.33 -6.58 -33.06
C THR A 443 3.06 -6.53 -32.20
N ASP A 444 2.58 -7.71 -31.82
CA ASP A 444 1.48 -7.83 -30.86
C ASP A 444 1.93 -7.35 -29.47
N PRO A 445 1.27 -6.36 -28.85
CA PRO A 445 1.60 -5.90 -27.51
C PRO A 445 1.61 -7.00 -26.43
N ASP A 446 0.79 -8.05 -26.63
CA ASP A 446 0.64 -9.17 -25.71
C ASP A 446 1.51 -10.40 -26.11
N ALA A 447 2.42 -10.25 -27.07
CA ALA A 447 3.26 -11.34 -27.58
C ALA A 447 4.04 -12.09 -26.49
N LEU A 448 4.46 -11.39 -25.43
CA LEU A 448 5.25 -11.95 -24.32
C LEU A 448 4.40 -12.70 -23.27
N LYS A 449 3.07 -12.63 -23.35
CA LYS A 449 2.12 -13.36 -22.49
C LYS A 449 2.45 -13.21 -21.00
N ALA A 450 2.56 -14.33 -20.27
CA ALA A 450 2.85 -14.35 -18.83
C ALA A 450 4.19 -13.73 -18.42
N TYR A 451 5.13 -13.55 -19.35
CA TYR A 451 6.44 -12.92 -19.06
C TYR A 451 6.44 -11.41 -19.29
N GLY A 452 5.39 -10.87 -19.93
CA GLY A 452 5.29 -9.48 -20.34
C GLY A 452 5.49 -8.49 -19.21
N ASN A 453 4.84 -8.69 -18.07
CA ASN A 453 4.95 -7.81 -16.92
C ASN A 453 6.37 -7.80 -16.33
N THR A 454 7.00 -8.97 -16.16
CA THR A 454 8.37 -9.05 -15.65
C THR A 454 9.36 -8.34 -16.58
N ILE A 455 9.21 -8.52 -17.90
CA ILE A 455 10.05 -7.85 -18.91
C ILE A 455 9.84 -6.33 -18.91
N GLU A 456 8.60 -5.86 -18.76
CA GLU A 456 8.30 -4.44 -18.71
C GLU A 456 8.90 -3.78 -17.46
N GLU A 457 8.70 -4.39 -16.29
CA GLU A 457 9.28 -3.90 -15.03
C GLU A 457 10.82 -3.92 -15.06
N ALA A 458 11.42 -4.98 -15.64
CA ALA A 458 12.87 -5.05 -15.82
C ALA A 458 13.38 -3.93 -16.76
N ARG A 459 12.64 -3.60 -17.81
CA ARG A 459 12.96 -2.53 -18.73
C ARG A 459 12.93 -1.16 -18.04
N ALA A 460 11.89 -0.89 -17.27
CA ALA A 460 11.73 0.36 -16.54
C ALA A 460 12.81 0.53 -15.46
N ASP A 461 13.07 -0.51 -14.67
CA ASP A 461 14.13 -0.50 -13.65
C ASP A 461 15.53 -0.33 -14.25
N LEU A 462 15.83 -1.01 -15.36
CA LEU A 462 17.12 -0.87 -16.05
C LEU A 462 17.31 0.53 -16.63
N PHE A 463 16.25 1.15 -17.12
CA PHE A 463 16.29 2.52 -17.58
C PHE A 463 16.66 3.47 -16.42
N GLY A 464 16.00 3.31 -15.27
CA GLY A 464 16.32 4.02 -14.05
C GLY A 464 17.76 3.77 -13.56
N LEU A 465 18.20 2.51 -13.49
CA LEU A 465 19.56 2.14 -13.08
C LEU A 465 20.63 2.70 -14.01
N TYR A 466 20.41 2.65 -15.33
CA TYR A 466 21.37 3.17 -16.30
C TYR A 466 21.56 4.68 -16.16
N TYR A 467 20.47 5.42 -15.93
CA TYR A 467 20.50 6.87 -15.87
C TYR A 467 20.74 7.46 -14.48
N VAL A 468 20.48 6.77 -13.38
CA VAL A 468 20.83 7.28 -12.04
C VAL A 468 22.34 7.54 -11.89
N ALA A 469 23.16 6.87 -12.70
CA ALA A 469 24.62 7.04 -12.79
C ALA A 469 25.07 8.05 -13.86
N ASP A 470 24.14 8.74 -14.53
CA ASP A 470 24.50 9.66 -15.61
C ASP A 470 24.78 11.08 -15.09
N HIS A 471 25.88 11.66 -15.56
CA HIS A 471 26.27 13.04 -15.23
C HIS A 471 25.16 14.07 -15.55
N LYS A 472 24.29 13.76 -16.49
CA LYS A 472 23.12 14.60 -16.81
C LYS A 472 22.27 14.93 -15.59
N LEU A 473 22.15 14.04 -14.62
CA LEU A 473 21.41 14.31 -13.38
C LEU A 473 22.11 15.34 -12.49
N VAL A 474 23.45 15.40 -12.52
CA VAL A 474 24.24 16.46 -11.84
C VAL A 474 23.99 17.79 -12.54
N GLU A 475 24.07 17.83 -13.89
CA GLU A 475 23.77 19.05 -14.67
C GLU A 475 22.36 19.59 -14.41
N LEU A 476 21.39 18.71 -14.24
CA LEU A 476 20.00 19.08 -13.95
C LEU A 476 19.77 19.44 -12.47
N GLY A 477 20.78 19.29 -11.61
CA GLY A 477 20.68 19.57 -10.17
C GLY A 477 19.84 18.54 -9.40
N LEU A 478 19.66 17.34 -9.97
CA LEU A 478 18.83 16.26 -9.40
C LEU A 478 19.62 15.35 -8.45
N THR A 479 20.95 15.30 -8.61
CA THR A 479 21.85 14.58 -7.72
C THR A 479 23.05 15.46 -7.34
N PRO A 480 23.61 15.31 -6.13
CA PRO A 480 24.67 16.20 -5.66
C PRO A 480 26.02 16.00 -6.37
N ASN A 481 26.30 14.81 -6.88
CA ASN A 481 27.58 14.46 -7.51
C ASN A 481 27.51 13.14 -8.29
N ASP A 482 28.61 12.80 -8.97
CA ASP A 482 28.74 11.58 -9.79
C ASP A 482 29.05 10.30 -8.98
N GLU A 483 29.03 10.35 -7.65
CA GLU A 483 29.29 9.20 -6.78
C GLU A 483 28.03 8.64 -6.12
N ALA A 484 26.99 9.46 -6.02
CA ALA A 484 25.75 9.14 -5.29
C ALA A 484 25.08 7.86 -5.80
N TYR A 485 25.08 7.60 -7.10
CA TYR A 485 24.45 6.42 -7.73
C TYR A 485 24.95 5.09 -7.17
N LYS A 486 26.18 5.06 -6.61
CA LYS A 486 26.78 3.84 -6.05
C LYS A 486 25.93 3.28 -4.91
N ALA A 487 25.27 4.15 -4.14
CA ALA A 487 24.33 3.74 -3.10
C ALA A 487 23.16 2.94 -3.68
N GLN A 488 22.53 3.43 -4.76
CA GLN A 488 21.43 2.75 -5.43
C GLN A 488 21.86 1.42 -6.07
N TYR A 489 23.00 1.38 -6.72
CA TYR A 489 23.52 0.15 -7.32
C TYR A 489 23.75 -0.94 -6.29
N TYR A 490 24.40 -0.58 -5.17
CA TYR A 490 24.64 -1.53 -4.09
C TYR A 490 23.33 -2.04 -3.48
N THR A 491 22.43 -1.12 -3.12
CA THR A 491 21.14 -1.45 -2.49
C THR A 491 20.29 -2.32 -3.41
N TYR A 492 20.23 -1.98 -4.70
CA TYR A 492 19.46 -2.73 -5.70
C TYR A 492 19.98 -4.17 -5.84
N LEU A 493 21.30 -4.34 -6.01
CA LEU A 493 21.90 -5.66 -6.14
C LEU A 493 21.76 -6.48 -4.85
N MET A 494 21.98 -5.88 -3.69
CA MET A 494 21.79 -6.55 -2.40
C MET A 494 20.33 -7.02 -2.24
N ASN A 495 19.37 -6.18 -2.64
CA ASN A 495 17.95 -6.53 -2.59
C ASN A 495 17.65 -7.69 -3.55
N GLY A 496 18.04 -7.59 -4.82
CA GLY A 496 17.75 -8.59 -5.84
C GLY A 496 18.42 -9.93 -5.63
N LEU A 497 19.64 -9.94 -5.07
CA LEU A 497 20.42 -11.17 -4.82
C LEU A 497 20.07 -11.81 -3.47
N LEU A 498 19.76 -11.01 -2.43
CA LEU A 498 19.67 -11.50 -1.06
C LEU A 498 18.34 -11.12 -0.40
N THR A 499 18.11 -9.85 -0.11
CA THR A 499 17.17 -9.42 0.93
C THR A 499 15.71 -9.44 0.51
N GLN A 500 15.36 -9.38 -0.76
CA GLN A 500 13.98 -9.53 -1.19
C GLN A 500 13.39 -10.92 -0.86
N THR A 501 14.23 -11.96 -0.77
CA THR A 501 13.80 -13.32 -0.45
C THR A 501 13.28 -13.48 0.99
N ILE A 502 13.51 -12.51 1.86
CA ILE A 502 12.94 -12.45 3.22
C ILE A 502 11.41 -12.52 3.20
N ARG A 503 10.77 -12.02 2.13
CA ARG A 503 9.32 -11.99 1.96
C ARG A 503 8.73 -13.28 1.40
N ILE A 504 9.58 -14.25 1.06
CA ILE A 504 9.19 -15.50 0.42
C ILE A 504 9.32 -16.62 1.45
N LYS A 505 8.30 -17.47 1.53
CA LYS A 505 8.34 -18.64 2.40
C LYS A 505 9.38 -19.64 1.88
N GLU A 506 10.10 -20.30 2.79
CA GLU A 506 11.09 -21.31 2.44
C GLU A 506 10.48 -22.41 1.54
N GLY A 507 11.12 -22.65 0.40
CA GLY A 507 10.69 -23.61 -0.60
C GLY A 507 9.77 -23.07 -1.70
N ASP A 508 9.24 -21.84 -1.54
CA ASP A 508 8.42 -21.18 -2.55
C ASP A 508 9.30 -20.50 -3.61
N LYS A 509 8.68 -20.21 -4.75
CA LYS A 509 9.29 -19.52 -5.90
C LYS A 509 8.94 -18.04 -5.88
N ILE A 510 9.69 -17.24 -6.64
CA ILE A 510 9.37 -15.84 -6.88
C ILE A 510 8.21 -15.78 -7.88
N GLU A 511 7.10 -15.16 -7.51
CA GLU A 511 5.89 -15.05 -8.35
C GLU A 511 5.59 -13.60 -8.77
N GLU A 512 5.81 -12.64 -7.89
CA GLU A 512 5.47 -11.24 -8.09
C GLU A 512 6.43 -10.56 -9.08
N ALA A 513 5.88 -9.75 -10.01
CA ALA A 513 6.62 -9.20 -11.15
C ALA A 513 7.80 -8.30 -10.77
N HIS A 514 7.64 -7.43 -9.76
CA HIS A 514 8.73 -6.56 -9.28
C HIS A 514 9.83 -7.32 -8.54
N MET A 515 9.52 -8.43 -7.90
CA MET A 515 10.54 -9.30 -7.31
C MET A 515 11.26 -10.10 -8.41
N ARG A 516 10.53 -10.54 -9.43
CA ARG A 516 11.10 -11.23 -10.60
C ARG A 516 12.05 -10.32 -11.38
N ASN A 517 11.68 -9.07 -11.63
CA ASN A 517 12.54 -8.15 -12.36
C ASN A 517 13.85 -7.88 -11.63
N ARG A 518 13.80 -7.66 -10.30
CA ARG A 518 14.99 -7.45 -9.48
C ARG A 518 15.89 -8.66 -9.45
N ALA A 519 15.32 -9.86 -9.31
CA ALA A 519 16.08 -11.10 -9.39
C ALA A 519 16.74 -11.25 -10.77
N LEU A 520 15.98 -11.05 -11.87
CA LEU A 520 16.49 -11.12 -13.24
C LEU A 520 17.71 -10.20 -13.41
N ILE A 521 17.57 -8.93 -13.09
CA ILE A 521 18.64 -7.94 -13.27
C ILE A 521 19.85 -8.29 -12.41
N ALA A 522 19.62 -8.60 -11.14
CA ALA A 522 20.71 -8.85 -10.19
C ALA A 522 21.48 -10.14 -10.51
N TRP A 523 20.80 -11.26 -10.77
CA TRP A 523 21.44 -12.54 -11.08
C TRP A 523 22.08 -12.56 -12.47
N TRP A 524 21.45 -11.94 -13.48
CA TRP A 524 22.06 -11.77 -14.79
C TRP A 524 23.34 -10.94 -14.69
N THR A 525 23.30 -9.83 -13.94
CA THR A 525 24.47 -8.98 -13.73
C THR A 525 25.58 -9.74 -13.04
N LEU A 526 25.28 -10.49 -11.98
CA LEU A 526 26.29 -11.31 -11.26
C LEU A 526 26.96 -12.33 -12.18
N GLU A 527 26.18 -13.01 -13.04
CA GLU A 527 26.72 -14.00 -13.98
C GLU A 527 27.67 -13.37 -15.03
N HIS A 528 27.39 -12.12 -15.46
CA HIS A 528 28.15 -11.45 -16.51
C HIS A 528 29.18 -10.43 -16.00
N ALA A 529 29.35 -10.34 -14.67
CA ALA A 529 30.11 -9.27 -14.05
C ALA A 529 31.64 -9.39 -14.17
N GLU A 530 32.18 -10.57 -14.53
CA GLU A 530 33.64 -10.84 -14.63
C GLU A 530 34.41 -10.28 -13.40
N GLY A 531 33.80 -10.39 -12.19
CA GLY A 531 34.39 -9.90 -10.93
C GLY A 531 34.00 -8.46 -10.56
N ALA A 532 33.25 -7.71 -11.36
CA ALA A 532 32.78 -6.38 -10.99
C ALA A 532 31.81 -6.39 -9.79
N VAL A 533 31.07 -7.46 -9.62
CA VAL A 533 30.28 -7.79 -8.43
C VAL A 533 30.41 -9.26 -8.10
N GLU A 534 30.46 -9.58 -6.81
CA GLU A 534 30.64 -10.94 -6.29
C GLU A 534 29.74 -11.19 -5.09
N LEU A 535 29.35 -12.46 -4.86
CA LEU A 535 28.87 -12.94 -3.58
C LEU A 535 30.07 -13.49 -2.79
N VAL A 536 30.34 -12.89 -1.65
CA VAL A 536 31.49 -13.28 -0.80
C VAL A 536 30.98 -13.79 0.56
N LYS A 537 31.67 -14.79 1.12
CA LYS A 537 31.41 -15.27 2.48
C LYS A 537 32.41 -14.64 3.45
N LYS A 538 31.91 -14.09 4.55
CA LYS A 538 32.71 -13.60 5.67
C LYS A 538 32.36 -14.39 6.92
N SER A 539 33.37 -14.75 7.73
CA SER A 539 33.14 -15.33 9.05
C SER A 539 32.70 -14.27 10.06
N ALA A 540 32.15 -14.70 11.19
CA ALA A 540 31.63 -13.80 12.24
C ALA A 540 32.70 -12.87 12.84
N ASP A 541 34.00 -13.21 12.73
CA ASP A 541 35.12 -12.40 13.17
C ASP A 541 35.63 -11.38 12.14
N GLY A 542 34.98 -11.28 10.98
CA GLY A 542 35.35 -10.35 9.91
C GLY A 542 36.53 -10.78 9.03
N SER A 543 37.08 -11.97 9.23
CA SER A 543 38.15 -12.49 8.36
C SER A 543 37.60 -12.97 7.02
N SER A 544 38.26 -12.60 5.92
CA SER A 544 37.84 -12.94 4.55
C SER A 544 38.23 -14.37 4.11
N ASP A 545 38.82 -15.18 5.01
CA ASP A 545 39.33 -16.51 4.71
C ASP A 545 38.42 -17.67 5.15
N ALA A 546 37.10 -17.49 5.08
CA ALA A 546 36.15 -18.55 5.38
C ALA A 546 36.07 -19.68 4.31
N SER A 547 37.01 -19.71 3.36
CA SER A 547 36.94 -20.65 2.24
C SER A 547 37.41 -22.09 2.56
N LEU A 548 37.93 -22.38 3.77
CA LEU A 548 38.53 -23.67 4.05
C LEU A 548 38.06 -24.40 5.30
N ASP A 549 37.24 -23.83 6.14
CA ASP A 549 36.98 -24.42 7.46
C ASP A 549 35.47 -24.58 7.73
N GLY A 550 34.70 -25.20 6.93
CA GLY A 550 33.34 -25.73 7.18
C GLY A 550 32.54 -25.13 8.36
N SER A 551 32.88 -23.92 8.84
CA SER A 551 32.20 -23.29 9.97
C SER A 551 30.81 -22.83 9.55
N SER A 552 29.80 -23.27 10.30
CA SER A 552 28.36 -23.01 10.09
C SER A 552 27.98 -21.53 10.23
N ASP A 553 28.91 -20.62 10.48
CA ASP A 553 28.65 -19.22 10.83
C ASP A 553 29.07 -18.19 9.76
N ALA A 554 29.47 -18.63 8.57
CA ALA A 554 29.84 -17.73 7.47
C ALA A 554 28.59 -17.11 6.84
N LYS A 555 28.60 -15.76 6.69
CA LYS A 555 27.49 -14.98 6.13
C LYS A 555 27.82 -14.53 4.71
N THR A 556 26.85 -14.60 3.82
CA THR A 556 26.94 -14.15 2.42
C THR A 556 26.67 -12.66 2.29
N TYR A 557 27.53 -11.95 1.57
CA TYR A 557 27.40 -10.52 1.28
C TYR A 557 27.61 -10.24 -0.20
N VAL A 558 27.00 -9.15 -0.69
CA VAL A 558 27.31 -8.57 -1.99
C VAL A 558 28.55 -7.70 -1.84
N LYS A 559 29.53 -7.86 -2.74
CA LYS A 559 30.71 -7.01 -2.86
C LYS A 559 30.77 -6.43 -4.25
N VAL A 560 30.75 -5.11 -4.36
CA VAL A 560 30.93 -4.41 -5.63
C VAL A 560 32.36 -3.91 -5.76
N ASN A 561 33.03 -4.35 -6.81
CA ASN A 561 34.44 -3.99 -7.10
C ASN A 561 34.54 -2.90 -8.18
N ASP A 562 33.59 -2.83 -9.13
CA ASP A 562 33.61 -1.87 -10.23
C ASP A 562 32.18 -1.40 -10.59
N TYR A 563 31.81 -0.22 -10.12
CA TYR A 563 30.50 0.38 -10.39
C TYR A 563 30.32 0.85 -11.84
N GLN A 564 31.41 1.23 -12.53
CA GLN A 564 31.31 1.62 -13.94
C GLN A 564 31.05 0.43 -14.86
N ALA A 565 31.69 -0.70 -14.56
CA ALA A 565 31.39 -1.97 -15.24
C ALA A 565 29.93 -2.38 -15.06
N LEU A 566 29.36 -2.18 -13.87
CA LEU A 566 27.92 -2.45 -13.63
C LEU A 566 27.02 -1.58 -14.51
N ARG A 567 27.32 -0.28 -14.65
CA ARG A 567 26.55 0.60 -15.56
C ARG A 567 26.56 0.08 -16.99
N CYS A 568 27.72 -0.38 -17.46
CA CYS A 568 27.83 -0.97 -18.81
C CYS A 568 26.98 -2.24 -18.94
N LEU A 569 26.93 -3.08 -17.92
CA LEU A 569 26.12 -4.29 -17.89
C LEU A 569 24.61 -3.97 -17.90
N PHE A 570 24.18 -3.02 -17.08
CA PHE A 570 22.79 -2.56 -17.09
C PHE A 570 22.38 -2.01 -18.48
N GLY A 571 23.27 -1.27 -19.13
CA GLY A 571 23.04 -0.81 -20.50
C GLY A 571 22.91 -1.93 -21.52
N LYS A 572 23.74 -2.97 -21.43
CA LYS A 572 23.66 -4.17 -22.29
C LYS A 572 22.36 -4.94 -22.07
N LEU A 573 21.99 -5.15 -20.80
CA LEU A 573 20.75 -5.85 -20.47
C LEU A 573 19.52 -5.03 -20.89
N LEU A 574 19.53 -3.70 -20.70
CA LEU A 574 18.46 -2.83 -21.16
C LEU A 574 18.25 -2.92 -22.69
N ALA A 575 19.34 -2.91 -23.44
CA ALA A 575 19.28 -3.05 -24.90
C ALA A 575 18.63 -4.40 -25.32
N GLU A 576 18.98 -5.50 -24.65
CA GLU A 576 18.41 -6.83 -24.94
C GLU A 576 16.95 -6.93 -24.49
N ILE A 577 16.60 -6.45 -23.31
CA ILE A 577 15.22 -6.41 -22.80
C ILE A 577 14.32 -5.56 -23.71
N GLN A 578 14.79 -4.41 -24.18
CA GLN A 578 14.06 -3.58 -25.12
C GLN A 578 13.88 -4.31 -26.47
N ARG A 579 14.91 -4.98 -26.98
CA ARG A 579 14.79 -5.80 -28.19
C ARG A 579 13.69 -6.86 -28.06
N ILE A 580 13.76 -7.63 -26.96
CA ILE A 580 12.77 -8.67 -26.65
C ILE A 580 11.34 -8.11 -26.69
N LYS A 581 11.14 -6.98 -26.01
CA LYS A 581 9.83 -6.34 -25.98
C LYS A 581 9.41 -5.81 -27.36
N SER A 582 10.31 -5.09 -28.03
CA SER A 582 10.02 -4.43 -29.31
C SER A 582 9.72 -5.41 -30.44
N GLU A 583 10.35 -6.56 -30.42
CA GLU A 583 10.17 -7.64 -31.42
C GLU A 583 9.10 -8.67 -31.02
N GLY A 584 8.64 -8.62 -29.75
CA GLY A 584 7.70 -9.62 -29.22
C GLY A 584 8.33 -11.01 -29.09
N ASP A 585 9.63 -11.10 -28.81
CA ASP A 585 10.41 -12.35 -28.72
C ASP A 585 10.07 -13.12 -27.44
N TYR A 586 8.98 -13.88 -27.51
CA TYR A 586 8.48 -14.70 -26.40
C TYR A 586 9.51 -15.70 -25.86
N GLU A 587 10.27 -16.36 -26.76
CA GLU A 587 11.19 -17.39 -26.35
C GLU A 587 12.40 -16.82 -25.59
N ALA A 588 12.94 -15.70 -26.03
CA ALA A 588 14.00 -14.99 -25.30
C ALA A 588 13.51 -14.47 -23.94
N ALA A 589 12.27 -13.93 -23.88
CA ALA A 589 11.65 -13.52 -22.62
C ALA A 589 11.53 -14.70 -21.64
N ARG A 590 10.99 -15.83 -22.11
CA ARG A 590 10.84 -17.06 -21.33
C ARG A 590 12.18 -17.54 -20.77
N GLN A 591 13.21 -17.63 -21.60
CA GLN A 591 14.53 -18.08 -21.19
C GLN A 591 15.16 -17.19 -20.12
N LEU A 592 15.09 -15.87 -20.29
CA LEU A 592 15.60 -14.92 -19.29
C LEU A 592 14.85 -15.05 -17.95
N VAL A 593 13.53 -15.00 -17.97
CA VAL A 593 12.72 -15.02 -16.75
C VAL A 593 12.84 -16.35 -16.02
N GLU A 594 12.74 -17.49 -16.74
CA GLU A 594 12.85 -18.81 -16.11
C GLU A 594 14.24 -19.07 -15.53
N LYS A 595 15.31 -18.57 -16.17
CA LYS A 595 16.68 -18.74 -15.70
C LYS A 595 17.00 -17.92 -14.46
N TYR A 596 16.60 -16.64 -14.43
CA TYR A 596 17.09 -15.69 -13.42
C TYR A 596 16.06 -15.22 -12.41
N ALA A 597 14.76 -15.33 -12.72
CA ALA A 597 13.73 -14.61 -12.00
C ALA A 597 12.78 -15.48 -11.16
N VAL A 598 12.89 -16.78 -11.21
CA VAL A 598 11.88 -17.69 -10.63
C VAL A 598 12.40 -18.48 -9.44
N ASN A 599 13.58 -19.06 -9.59
CA ASN A 599 14.13 -19.97 -8.59
C ASN A 599 15.02 -19.24 -7.58
N ILE A 600 14.98 -19.69 -6.33
CA ILE A 600 15.83 -19.21 -5.25
C ILE A 600 16.75 -20.35 -4.84
N ASP A 601 18.04 -20.07 -4.62
CA ASP A 601 18.96 -21.03 -4.03
C ASP A 601 18.50 -21.38 -2.62
N PRO A 602 18.21 -22.67 -2.30
CA PRO A 602 17.60 -23.04 -1.03
C PRO A 602 18.52 -22.81 0.18
N ASP A 603 19.84 -22.95 0.01
CA ASP A 603 20.79 -22.78 1.10
C ASP A 603 20.99 -21.30 1.41
N LEU A 604 21.12 -20.48 0.39
CA LEU A 604 21.16 -19.03 0.53
C LEU A 604 19.86 -18.49 1.15
N HIS A 605 18.71 -18.98 0.71
CA HIS A 605 17.41 -18.56 1.24
C HIS A 605 17.29 -18.85 2.74
N ARG A 606 17.65 -20.06 3.18
CA ARG A 606 17.68 -20.41 4.61
C ARG A 606 18.63 -19.53 5.41
N GLU A 607 19.83 -19.24 4.87
CA GLU A 607 20.77 -18.32 5.50
C GLU A 607 20.14 -16.94 5.72
N ILE A 608 19.54 -16.34 4.66
CA ILE A 608 18.96 -15.01 4.72
C ILE A 608 17.76 -14.96 5.69
N LEU A 609 16.88 -15.95 5.66
CA LEU A 609 15.75 -16.03 6.59
C LEU A 609 16.23 -16.15 8.05
N ALA A 610 17.24 -16.97 8.32
CA ALA A 610 17.81 -17.14 9.66
C ALA A 610 18.48 -15.85 10.17
N ARG A 611 19.19 -15.12 9.32
CA ARG A 611 19.82 -13.83 9.63
C ARG A 611 18.75 -12.77 9.96
N TYR A 612 17.72 -12.65 9.11
CA TYR A 612 16.63 -11.71 9.32
C TYR A 612 15.85 -12.01 10.62
N LYS A 613 15.60 -13.28 10.91
CA LYS A 613 14.91 -13.70 12.14
C LYS A 613 15.65 -13.24 13.41
N LYS A 614 16.99 -13.23 13.40
CA LYS A 614 17.81 -12.76 14.54
C LYS A 614 17.64 -11.27 14.83
N LEU A 615 17.30 -10.46 13.81
CA LEU A 615 17.04 -9.03 13.97
C LEU A 615 15.73 -8.75 14.70
N ASN A 616 14.84 -9.74 14.78
CA ASN A 616 13.53 -9.60 15.43
C ASN A 616 12.76 -8.34 14.98
N LEU A 617 12.81 -8.00 13.69
CA LEU A 617 12.08 -6.89 13.12
C LEU A 617 10.60 -7.26 12.91
N ALA A 618 9.71 -6.29 13.11
CA ALA A 618 8.31 -6.49 12.79
C ALA A 618 8.12 -6.61 11.27
N PRO A 619 7.52 -7.70 10.76
CA PRO A 619 7.32 -7.90 9.32
C PRO A 619 6.33 -6.91 8.72
N TYR A 620 5.36 -6.46 9.50
CA TYR A 620 4.32 -5.54 9.07
C TYR A 620 4.45 -4.18 9.74
N LYS A 621 4.03 -3.15 9.02
CA LYS A 621 4.04 -1.77 9.51
C LYS A 621 2.71 -1.11 9.19
N GLY A 622 2.33 -0.17 10.02
CA GLY A 622 1.20 0.70 9.78
C GLY A 622 1.47 2.09 10.32
N PHE A 623 0.56 3.01 10.08
CA PHE A 623 0.72 4.41 10.38
C PHE A 623 -0.23 4.87 11.47
N ILE A 624 0.22 5.85 12.24
CA ILE A 624 -0.61 6.68 13.09
C ILE A 624 -0.82 7.98 12.32
N ASN A 625 -2.09 8.31 12.04
CA ASN A 625 -2.41 9.57 11.36
C ASN A 625 -2.01 10.77 12.22
N PRO A 626 -1.55 11.88 11.62
CA PRO A 626 -1.40 13.12 12.33
C PRO A 626 -2.75 13.62 12.84
N LYS A 627 -2.77 14.22 14.02
CA LYS A 627 -3.95 14.86 14.58
C LYS A 627 -4.03 16.30 14.10
N MET A 628 -5.19 16.70 13.58
CA MET A 628 -5.46 18.07 13.11
C MET A 628 -6.44 18.76 14.07
N ASP A 629 -6.05 19.91 14.58
CA ASP A 629 -6.88 20.72 15.48
C ASP A 629 -7.07 22.14 14.91
N LEU A 630 -8.27 22.70 15.10
CA LEU A 630 -8.59 24.08 14.71
C LEU A 630 -8.10 25.04 15.79
N VAL A 631 -7.45 26.11 15.36
CA VAL A 631 -7.09 27.25 16.22
C VAL A 631 -8.03 28.39 15.92
N PHE A 632 -8.61 28.96 16.97
CA PHE A 632 -9.56 30.08 16.88
C PHE A 632 -8.92 31.39 17.35
N ASP A 633 -9.38 32.49 16.79
CA ASP A 633 -9.04 33.84 17.26
C ASP A 633 -9.99 34.28 18.38
N GLU A 634 -9.83 35.53 18.85
CA GLU A 634 -10.64 36.12 19.90
C GLU A 634 -12.12 36.29 19.49
N GLN A 635 -12.43 36.33 18.21
CA GLN A 635 -13.77 36.44 17.64
C GLN A 635 -14.42 35.08 17.41
N HIS A 636 -13.74 33.96 17.72
CA HIS A 636 -14.13 32.59 17.45
C HIS A 636 -14.15 32.20 15.95
N ASP A 637 -13.43 32.94 15.12
CA ASP A 637 -13.18 32.58 13.75
C ASP A 637 -11.95 31.65 13.66
N VAL A 638 -11.95 30.71 12.69
CA VAL A 638 -10.81 29.80 12.49
C VAL A 638 -9.61 30.62 11.99
N LYS A 639 -8.55 30.65 12.79
CA LYS A 639 -7.29 31.32 12.49
C LYS A 639 -6.29 30.41 11.77
N ASP A 640 -6.25 29.13 12.15
CA ASP A 640 -5.31 28.16 11.58
C ASP A 640 -5.78 26.72 11.83
N VAL A 641 -5.17 25.78 11.11
CA VAL A 641 -5.22 24.34 11.36
C VAL A 641 -3.82 23.91 11.75
N VAL A 642 -3.67 23.31 12.93
CA VAL A 642 -2.38 22.83 13.43
C VAL A 642 -2.33 21.32 13.44
N VAL A 643 -1.14 20.79 13.24
CA VAL A 643 -0.88 19.34 13.17
C VAL A 643 -0.05 18.91 14.37
N SER A 644 -0.43 17.80 15.00
CA SER A 644 0.30 17.16 16.08
C SER A 644 0.57 15.68 15.75
N TYR A 645 1.72 15.17 16.20
CA TYR A 645 2.18 13.79 16.01
C TYR A 645 2.38 13.05 17.35
N GLU A 646 1.86 13.59 18.45
CA GLU A 646 2.11 13.08 19.81
C GLU A 646 1.15 11.95 20.20
N GLU A 647 -0.01 11.86 19.54
CA GLU A 647 -1.06 10.88 19.87
C GLU A 647 -0.54 9.45 19.73
N GLY A 648 -0.78 8.60 20.74
CA GLY A 648 -0.48 7.16 20.68
C GLY A 648 -1.52 6.39 19.89
N TYR A 649 -1.19 5.15 19.46
CA TYR A 649 -2.10 4.35 18.63
C TYR A 649 -3.42 4.04 19.33
N ALA A 650 -3.36 3.56 20.58
CA ALA A 650 -4.58 3.25 21.34
C ALA A 650 -5.42 4.52 21.62
N GLU A 651 -4.77 5.64 21.91
CA GLU A 651 -5.42 6.94 22.12
C GLU A 651 -6.17 7.36 20.85
N GLN A 652 -5.52 7.27 19.69
CA GLN A 652 -6.14 7.58 18.40
C GLN A 652 -7.34 6.68 18.10
N MET A 653 -7.24 5.37 18.34
CA MET A 653 -8.33 4.45 18.07
C MET A 653 -9.56 4.72 18.94
N LEU A 654 -9.38 5.04 20.21
CA LEU A 654 -10.47 5.39 21.11
C LEU A 654 -11.11 6.74 20.71
N ARG A 655 -10.30 7.75 20.42
CA ARG A 655 -10.79 9.03 19.90
C ARG A 655 -11.58 8.85 18.60
N TYR A 656 -11.10 7.99 17.67
CA TYR A 656 -11.82 7.69 16.45
C TYR A 656 -13.17 7.01 16.70
N SER A 657 -13.24 6.14 17.69
CA SER A 657 -14.52 5.51 18.09
C SER A 657 -15.50 6.51 18.69
N GLU A 658 -15.01 7.51 19.42
CA GLU A 658 -15.83 8.57 19.99
C GLU A 658 -16.28 9.61 18.94
N GLU A 659 -15.35 10.10 18.10
CA GLU A 659 -15.61 11.20 17.16
C GLU A 659 -16.24 10.75 15.84
N TYR A 660 -15.96 9.50 15.39
CA TYR A 660 -16.33 8.99 14.06
C TYR A 660 -17.14 7.69 14.12
N GLY A 661 -17.68 7.34 15.27
CA GLY A 661 -18.62 6.23 15.42
C GLY A 661 -19.96 6.60 14.76
N THR A 662 -20.31 5.91 13.66
CA THR A 662 -21.48 6.26 12.84
C THR A 662 -22.49 5.12 12.70
N LEU A 663 -22.11 3.86 13.02
CA LEU A 663 -22.94 2.66 12.90
C LEU A 663 -23.17 1.93 14.24
#